data_81eb6c1e931b189d8548ab3c4f2fc074
#
_entry.id   81eb6c1e931b189d8548ab3c4f2fc074
#
_cell.length_a   1.000
_cell.length_b   1.000
_cell.length_c   1.000
_cell.angle_alpha   90.00
_cell.angle_beta   90.00
_cell.angle_gamma   90.00
#
_symmetry.space_group_name_H-M   'P 1'
#
loop_
_entity.id
_entity.type
_entity.pdbx_description
1 polymer ?
#
loop_
_entity_poly.entity_id
_entity_poly.type
_entity_poly.pdbx_seq_one_letter_code
_entity_poly.pdbx_strand_id
1 'polypeptide(L)'
;MATKSKKVTPLMKQYNAIKAKYPDAMLLFRVGDFYETFGEDAIKAAGILGITLTKRGAGSDSETELAGFPHHSINTYLPKLVKSGERVAICDQLEDPKQTKNIVKRGVTELVTPGVALNDEVLQSKTNNFLCSVYFGKVNIGISFLDISTGEFLTSQGNQEYIDKLLQNFSPSEVLVAKPKRNKFTDYFGADFHTFNLEDWVYQPDYANETLLKHFDTKSLKGFGVENLNEGIIASGSILHYLAETQHNKLEHISSISRIAEDDYVWMDRFTIRNLELYNSTNNNAVTLLNIIDKTISPMGGRLLKRWLALPLKQIDQIKQRHEVVSYLKTEGVVLDKIQYHIKLIGDLERLISKIATQKVSPREVIQLKNSLEAIIPIKELSSNCDNESLKVIGDNLQSCNVLREKIKETLNEEAPVNILKGSSIAAGFSSELDELRALSTSGKDYLDKMLQRESERTGITSLKIASNNVFGYYIEVRNTHKDKVPEEWIRKQTLVNAERYITEELKEYESKILGAEERIMAIEQKLFADLVQWMNQYIKPVQQNAYLIAKIDCLCGFAQLASDNNYVYPALDDSHDLDIVDGRHPVIEKQLPIGEPYIANNVFLDRDTQQIIMITGPNMSGKSAILRQTALIVLLAQIGSFVPAKEARIGVVDKIFTRVGASDNISMGESTFMVEMNETASILNNISDRSLVLLDEIGRGTSTYDGISIAWAISEYLHEHPAKPKTLFATHYHELNEMTETFERIKNFNVSVKELKDNVLFLRKLVEGGSEHSFGIHVAKMAGIPQQVLRRANQILKKLEKSHSSEELTDKVKSMQDEMQLSFFNLDDPLLENIKEEILHIDIDTLTPVEALMKLNEIKRMLVKKKQV
;
A
#
# COMPACT_ATOMS: atom_id res chain seq x y z
N MET A 1 -54.41 -5.56 -24.17
CA MET A 1 -53.37 -5.57 -25.19
C MET A 1 -52.24 -6.46 -24.71
N ALA A 2 -52.02 -7.63 -25.31
CA ALA A 2 -50.94 -8.54 -24.93
C ALA A 2 -49.59 -7.91 -25.35
N THR A 3 -48.74 -7.67 -24.36
CA THR A 3 -47.36 -7.24 -24.58
C THR A 3 -46.63 -8.30 -25.40
N LYS A 4 -46.27 -8.00 -26.63
CA LYS A 4 -45.40 -8.82 -27.46
C LYS A 4 -44.11 -9.04 -26.71
N SER A 5 -43.83 -10.29 -26.30
CA SER A 5 -42.55 -10.66 -25.71
C SER A 5 -41.40 -10.33 -26.65
N LYS A 6 -40.45 -9.45 -26.21
CA LYS A 6 -39.25 -9.10 -26.97
C LYS A 6 -38.52 -10.39 -27.35
N LYS A 7 -38.32 -10.68 -28.64
CA LYS A 7 -37.52 -11.80 -29.13
C LYS A 7 -36.03 -11.55 -28.80
N VAL A 8 -35.59 -12.00 -27.64
CA VAL A 8 -34.19 -11.96 -27.23
C VAL A 8 -33.37 -12.94 -28.09
N THR A 9 -32.30 -12.48 -28.73
CA THR A 9 -31.41 -13.33 -29.53
C THR A 9 -30.75 -14.40 -28.65
N PRO A 10 -30.40 -15.59 -29.20
CA PRO A 10 -29.73 -16.63 -28.41
C PRO A 10 -28.43 -16.16 -27.73
N LEU A 11 -27.66 -15.27 -28.36
CA LEU A 11 -26.46 -14.68 -27.78
C LEU A 11 -26.81 -13.81 -26.56
N MET A 12 -27.83 -12.96 -26.64
CA MET A 12 -28.29 -12.13 -25.52
C MET A 12 -28.94 -12.95 -24.40
N LYS A 13 -29.55 -14.11 -24.72
CA LYS A 13 -29.98 -15.05 -23.67
C LYS A 13 -28.80 -15.59 -22.87
N GLN A 14 -27.69 -15.94 -23.56
CA GLN A 14 -26.46 -16.42 -22.89
C GLN A 14 -25.84 -15.30 -22.05
N TYR A 15 -25.72 -14.08 -22.60
CA TYR A 15 -25.23 -12.90 -21.89
C TYR A 15 -26.03 -12.64 -20.59
N ASN A 16 -27.36 -12.55 -20.70
CA ASN A 16 -28.22 -12.26 -19.57
C ASN A 16 -28.16 -13.37 -18.50
N ALA A 17 -28.08 -14.64 -18.90
CA ALA A 17 -27.94 -15.76 -17.98
C ALA A 17 -26.60 -15.73 -17.22
N ILE A 18 -25.53 -15.26 -17.85
CA ILE A 18 -24.22 -15.10 -17.19
C ILE A 18 -24.23 -13.85 -16.33
N LYS A 19 -24.74 -12.70 -16.83
CA LYS A 19 -24.83 -11.45 -16.06
C LYS A 19 -25.65 -11.61 -14.78
N ALA A 20 -26.72 -12.38 -14.82
CA ALA A 20 -27.53 -12.69 -13.65
C ALA A 20 -26.77 -13.44 -12.52
N LYS A 21 -25.69 -14.14 -12.86
CA LYS A 21 -24.80 -14.78 -11.87
C LYS A 21 -23.77 -13.81 -11.27
N TYR A 22 -23.45 -12.75 -11.98
CA TYR A 22 -22.47 -11.72 -11.60
C TYR A 22 -23.08 -10.32 -11.70
N PRO A 23 -24.14 -10.02 -10.93
CA PRO A 23 -24.89 -8.76 -11.07
C PRO A 23 -24.03 -7.53 -10.78
N ASP A 24 -23.11 -7.65 -9.84
CA ASP A 24 -22.25 -6.57 -9.35
C ASP A 24 -20.94 -6.40 -10.15
N ALA A 25 -20.74 -7.21 -11.20
CA ALA A 25 -19.53 -7.15 -12.03
C ALA A 25 -19.85 -6.71 -13.45
N MET A 26 -19.03 -5.85 -14.02
CA MET A 26 -19.09 -5.49 -15.45
C MET A 26 -18.71 -6.72 -16.27
N LEU A 27 -19.58 -7.17 -17.16
CA LEU A 27 -19.35 -8.38 -17.94
C LEU A 27 -18.69 -8.05 -19.30
N LEU A 28 -17.43 -8.41 -19.46
CA LEU A 28 -16.72 -8.39 -20.73
C LEU A 28 -16.97 -9.73 -21.47
N PHE A 29 -17.86 -9.70 -22.42
CA PHE A 29 -18.38 -10.88 -23.10
C PHE A 29 -17.74 -11.06 -24.47
N ARG A 30 -17.02 -12.16 -24.68
CA ARG A 30 -16.31 -12.44 -25.92
C ARG A 30 -17.26 -12.71 -27.08
N VAL A 31 -17.21 -11.86 -28.09
CA VAL A 31 -17.97 -12.01 -29.35
C VAL A 31 -17.00 -11.89 -30.53
N GLY A 32 -16.64 -13.04 -31.10
CA GLY A 32 -15.60 -13.10 -32.11
C GLY A 32 -14.27 -12.54 -31.63
N ASP A 33 -13.78 -11.50 -32.26
CA ASP A 33 -12.50 -10.86 -31.95
C ASP A 33 -12.63 -9.69 -30.95
N PHE A 34 -13.83 -9.47 -30.37
CA PHE A 34 -14.09 -8.39 -29.46
C PHE A 34 -14.53 -8.89 -28.08
N TYR A 35 -14.20 -8.13 -27.04
CA TYR A 35 -14.95 -8.11 -25.81
C TYR A 35 -16.03 -7.02 -25.91
N GLU A 36 -17.28 -7.42 -25.78
CA GLU A 36 -18.45 -6.55 -25.83
C GLU A 36 -19.10 -6.51 -24.45
N THR A 37 -19.63 -5.36 -24.08
CA THR A 37 -20.46 -5.18 -22.90
C THR A 37 -21.75 -4.44 -23.28
N PHE A 38 -22.85 -4.67 -22.57
CA PHE A 38 -24.20 -4.24 -22.96
C PHE A 38 -24.90 -3.49 -21.83
N GLY A 39 -25.87 -2.62 -22.20
CA GLY A 39 -26.72 -1.87 -21.26
C GLY A 39 -25.93 -0.93 -20.36
N GLU A 40 -26.20 -0.94 -19.06
CA GLU A 40 -25.54 -0.08 -18.07
C GLU A 40 -24.03 -0.30 -18.01
N ASP A 41 -23.58 -1.54 -18.16
CA ASP A 41 -22.15 -1.86 -18.20
C ASP A 41 -21.47 -1.18 -19.40
N ALA A 42 -22.15 -1.09 -20.55
CA ALA A 42 -21.63 -0.42 -21.74
C ALA A 42 -21.47 1.09 -21.53
N ILE A 43 -22.46 1.72 -20.89
CA ILE A 43 -22.43 3.16 -20.58
C ILE A 43 -21.26 3.47 -19.65
N LYS A 44 -21.10 2.69 -18.57
CA LYS A 44 -19.98 2.83 -17.64
C LYS A 44 -18.64 2.60 -18.32
N ALA A 45 -18.50 1.49 -19.06
CA ALA A 45 -17.27 1.16 -19.78
C ALA A 45 -16.87 2.25 -20.77
N ALA A 46 -17.80 2.77 -21.54
CA ALA A 46 -17.54 3.84 -22.49
C ALA A 46 -17.01 5.11 -21.80
N GLY A 47 -17.60 5.48 -20.66
CA GLY A 47 -17.18 6.63 -19.86
C GLY A 47 -15.77 6.48 -19.29
N ILE A 48 -15.46 5.32 -18.69
CA ILE A 48 -14.17 5.05 -18.06
C ILE A 48 -13.05 4.88 -19.09
N LEU A 49 -13.31 4.15 -20.17
CA LEU A 49 -12.30 3.80 -21.17
C LEU A 49 -12.10 4.87 -22.25
N GLY A 50 -13.04 5.82 -22.40
CA GLY A 50 -13.04 6.81 -23.46
C GLY A 50 -13.29 6.19 -24.85
N ILE A 51 -14.06 5.08 -24.93
CA ILE A 51 -14.41 4.40 -26.18
C ILE A 51 -15.81 4.75 -26.64
N THR A 52 -16.10 4.53 -27.91
CA THR A 52 -17.39 4.89 -28.51
C THR A 52 -18.52 4.01 -27.97
N LEU A 53 -19.55 4.62 -27.41
CA LEU A 53 -20.81 3.98 -27.08
C LEU A 53 -21.66 3.85 -28.36
N THR A 54 -22.04 2.64 -28.71
CA THR A 54 -22.87 2.30 -29.87
C THR A 54 -24.14 1.59 -29.42
N LYS A 55 -24.98 1.21 -30.38
CA LYS A 55 -26.22 0.47 -30.11
C LYS A 55 -26.28 -0.78 -30.95
N ARG A 56 -26.56 -1.90 -30.31
CA ARG A 56 -26.85 -3.16 -30.99
C ARG A 56 -28.32 -3.22 -31.36
N GLY A 57 -28.61 -3.60 -32.60
CA GLY A 57 -29.98 -3.69 -33.10
C GLY A 57 -30.65 -2.32 -33.28
N ALA A 58 -29.89 -1.33 -33.70
CA ALA A 58 -30.41 0.02 -33.94
C ALA A 58 -31.66 -0.01 -34.81
N GLY A 59 -32.77 0.63 -34.35
CA GLY A 59 -34.04 0.67 -35.01
C GLY A 59 -34.92 -0.58 -34.86
N SER A 60 -34.54 -1.55 -33.97
CA SER A 60 -35.37 -2.69 -33.63
C SER A 60 -35.94 -2.58 -32.21
N ASP A 61 -37.04 -3.29 -31.90
CA ASP A 61 -37.60 -3.38 -30.53
C ASP A 61 -36.64 -3.94 -29.46
N SER A 62 -35.45 -4.40 -29.85
CA SER A 62 -34.41 -5.00 -28.98
C SER A 62 -33.13 -4.18 -28.97
N GLU A 63 -33.21 -2.87 -29.20
CA GLU A 63 -32.06 -1.96 -29.13
C GLU A 63 -31.47 -1.93 -27.71
N THR A 64 -30.14 -2.09 -27.64
CA THR A 64 -29.38 -2.11 -26.37
C THR A 64 -28.03 -1.41 -26.59
N GLU A 65 -27.61 -0.61 -25.63
CA GLU A 65 -26.30 0.04 -25.61
C GLU A 65 -25.20 -1.00 -25.69
N LEU A 66 -24.15 -0.70 -26.44
CA LEU A 66 -23.01 -1.55 -26.72
C LEU A 66 -21.73 -0.73 -26.65
N ALA A 67 -20.77 -1.21 -25.89
CA ALA A 67 -19.38 -0.78 -25.97
C ALA A 67 -18.48 -2.01 -26.07
N GLY A 68 -17.35 -1.88 -26.73
CA GLY A 68 -16.45 -3.01 -26.89
C GLY A 68 -15.10 -2.60 -27.47
N PHE A 69 -14.13 -3.50 -27.29
CA PHE A 69 -12.77 -3.34 -27.77
C PHE A 69 -12.20 -4.70 -28.26
N PRO A 70 -11.18 -4.69 -29.12
CA PRO A 70 -10.56 -5.93 -29.60
C PRO A 70 -10.02 -6.77 -28.44
N HIS A 71 -10.27 -8.08 -28.46
CA HIS A 71 -9.90 -8.96 -27.34
C HIS A 71 -8.40 -8.95 -27.00
N HIS A 72 -7.54 -8.80 -28.03
CA HIS A 72 -6.09 -8.72 -27.84
C HIS A 72 -5.64 -7.44 -27.09
N SER A 73 -6.53 -6.45 -26.96
CA SER A 73 -6.27 -5.20 -26.25
C SER A 73 -6.75 -5.22 -24.78
N ILE A 74 -7.15 -6.39 -24.26
CA ILE A 74 -7.65 -6.51 -22.88
C ILE A 74 -6.65 -5.96 -21.86
N ASN A 75 -5.37 -6.20 -22.05
CA ASN A 75 -4.31 -5.70 -21.16
C ASN A 75 -4.23 -4.17 -21.11
N THR A 76 -4.71 -3.46 -22.12
CA THR A 76 -4.75 -2.00 -22.15
C THR A 76 -6.00 -1.43 -21.47
N TYR A 77 -7.14 -2.12 -21.58
CA TYR A 77 -8.44 -1.61 -21.13
C TYR A 77 -8.85 -2.11 -19.74
N LEU A 78 -8.59 -3.39 -19.44
CA LEU A 78 -8.90 -3.98 -18.12
C LEU A 78 -8.29 -3.20 -16.94
N PRO A 79 -7.00 -2.78 -17.00
CA PRO A 79 -6.41 -2.00 -15.93
C PRO A 79 -7.15 -0.69 -15.61
N LYS A 80 -7.69 -0.02 -16.62
CA LYS A 80 -8.43 1.23 -16.44
C LYS A 80 -9.76 0.99 -15.71
N LEU A 81 -10.47 -0.08 -16.03
CA LEU A 81 -11.71 -0.47 -15.36
C LEU A 81 -11.46 -0.83 -13.89
N VAL A 82 -10.46 -1.67 -13.64
CA VAL A 82 -10.13 -2.13 -12.29
C VAL A 82 -9.63 -0.97 -11.41
N LYS A 83 -8.78 -0.08 -11.95
CA LYS A 83 -8.29 1.13 -11.23
C LYS A 83 -9.40 2.13 -10.92
N SER A 84 -10.50 2.13 -11.66
CA SER A 84 -11.68 2.94 -11.33
C SER A 84 -12.60 2.30 -10.27
N GLY A 85 -12.21 1.15 -9.70
CA GLY A 85 -12.96 0.44 -8.68
C GLY A 85 -13.98 -0.57 -9.21
N GLU A 86 -14.05 -0.79 -10.54
CA GLU A 86 -15.02 -1.73 -11.12
C GLU A 86 -14.55 -3.18 -10.97
N ARG A 87 -15.48 -4.07 -10.67
CA ARG A 87 -15.30 -5.52 -10.73
C ARG A 87 -15.60 -5.98 -12.15
N VAL A 88 -14.72 -6.75 -12.75
CA VAL A 88 -14.81 -7.13 -14.17
C VAL A 88 -14.82 -8.63 -14.33
N ALA A 89 -15.93 -9.18 -14.84
CA ALA A 89 -16.04 -10.60 -15.21
C ALA A 89 -15.61 -10.80 -16.67
N ILE A 90 -14.53 -11.53 -16.87
CA ILE A 90 -14.03 -11.89 -18.19
C ILE A 90 -14.74 -13.19 -18.63
N CYS A 91 -15.50 -13.11 -19.72
CA CYS A 91 -16.27 -14.21 -20.25
C CYS A 91 -15.75 -14.62 -21.62
N ASP A 92 -15.07 -15.76 -21.67
CA ASP A 92 -14.47 -16.31 -22.88
C ASP A 92 -15.28 -17.45 -23.50
N GLN A 93 -14.91 -17.80 -24.73
CA GLN A 93 -15.42 -18.95 -25.47
C GLN A 93 -14.79 -20.23 -24.91
N LEU A 94 -15.62 -21.18 -24.46
CA LEU A 94 -15.17 -22.46 -23.89
C LEU A 94 -15.04 -23.57 -24.94
N GLU A 95 -15.43 -23.28 -26.18
CA GLU A 95 -15.42 -24.21 -27.29
C GLU A 95 -14.82 -23.54 -28.53
N ASP A 96 -14.17 -24.35 -29.40
CA ASP A 96 -13.64 -23.86 -30.67
C ASP A 96 -14.79 -23.49 -31.62
N PRO A 97 -14.87 -22.24 -32.08
CA PRO A 97 -15.91 -21.82 -33.05
C PRO A 97 -15.91 -22.61 -34.34
N LYS A 98 -14.75 -23.15 -34.76
CA LYS A 98 -14.62 -23.94 -35.99
C LYS A 98 -15.23 -25.36 -35.88
N GLN A 99 -15.38 -25.85 -34.65
CA GLN A 99 -15.89 -27.19 -34.38
C GLN A 99 -17.38 -27.23 -33.98
N THR A 100 -17.97 -26.07 -33.72
CA THR A 100 -19.32 -25.96 -33.17
C THR A 100 -20.32 -25.51 -34.25
N LYS A 101 -21.36 -26.31 -34.49
CA LYS A 101 -22.47 -25.98 -35.43
C LYS A 101 -23.48 -24.98 -34.83
N ASN A 102 -23.50 -24.85 -33.51
CA ASN A 102 -24.42 -24.00 -32.74
C ASN A 102 -23.68 -22.76 -32.20
N ILE A 103 -24.38 -21.93 -31.37
CA ILE A 103 -23.76 -20.83 -30.68
C ILE A 103 -22.70 -21.36 -29.72
N VAL A 104 -21.48 -20.87 -29.86
CA VAL A 104 -20.33 -21.19 -29.00
C VAL A 104 -20.69 -20.96 -27.53
N LYS A 105 -20.45 -21.95 -26.72
CA LYS A 105 -20.64 -21.89 -25.27
C LYS A 105 -19.58 -20.96 -24.66
N ARG A 106 -20.03 -20.08 -23.76
CA ARG A 106 -19.18 -19.11 -23.06
C ARG A 106 -19.36 -19.26 -21.56
N GLY A 107 -18.32 -18.91 -20.81
CA GLY A 107 -18.32 -18.89 -19.36
C GLY A 107 -17.36 -17.85 -18.83
N VAL A 108 -17.58 -17.44 -17.58
CA VAL A 108 -16.63 -16.57 -16.88
C VAL A 108 -15.41 -17.39 -16.54
N THR A 109 -14.27 -16.97 -17.04
CA THR A 109 -12.96 -17.60 -16.82
C THR A 109 -12.21 -16.96 -15.69
N GLU A 110 -12.49 -15.67 -15.40
CA GLU A 110 -11.85 -14.90 -14.34
C GLU A 110 -12.75 -13.73 -13.93
N LEU A 111 -12.81 -13.46 -12.64
CA LEU A 111 -13.40 -12.23 -12.09
C LEU A 111 -12.27 -11.38 -11.50
N VAL A 112 -11.93 -10.29 -12.16
CA VAL A 112 -10.87 -9.37 -11.72
C VAL A 112 -11.49 -8.24 -10.92
N THR A 113 -10.97 -8.02 -9.71
CA THR A 113 -11.41 -6.96 -8.80
C THR A 113 -10.22 -6.12 -8.35
N PRO A 114 -10.42 -4.93 -7.74
CA PRO A 114 -9.31 -4.12 -7.26
C PRO A 114 -8.34 -4.86 -6.34
N GLY A 115 -8.85 -5.74 -5.45
CA GLY A 115 -8.04 -6.54 -4.52
C GLY A 115 -7.47 -7.84 -5.11
N VAL A 116 -8.01 -8.30 -6.27
CA VAL A 116 -7.62 -9.58 -6.88
C VAL A 116 -7.18 -9.34 -8.32
N ALA A 117 -5.97 -8.82 -8.49
CA ALA A 117 -5.37 -8.55 -9.79
C ALA A 117 -3.98 -9.19 -9.87
N LEU A 118 -3.71 -9.89 -10.98
CA LEU A 118 -2.41 -10.52 -11.30
C LEU A 118 -1.71 -9.84 -12.47
N ASN A 119 -2.40 -8.92 -13.17
CA ASN A 119 -1.84 -8.23 -14.33
C ASN A 119 -0.91 -7.10 -13.89
N ASP A 120 0.35 -7.14 -14.37
CA ASP A 120 1.39 -6.14 -14.01
C ASP A 120 1.01 -4.71 -14.41
N GLU A 121 0.14 -4.50 -15.40
CA GLU A 121 -0.32 -3.16 -15.79
C GLU A 121 -1.34 -2.56 -14.81
N VAL A 122 -2.02 -3.41 -14.03
CA VAL A 122 -2.87 -2.97 -12.90
C VAL A 122 -2.02 -2.62 -11.71
N LEU A 123 -0.99 -3.42 -11.45
CA LEU A 123 -0.16 -3.40 -10.25
C LEU A 123 0.95 -2.34 -10.34
N GLN A 124 1.21 -1.68 -9.24
CA GLN A 124 2.43 -0.88 -9.08
C GLN A 124 3.58 -1.78 -8.67
N SER A 125 4.79 -1.56 -9.20
CA SER A 125 5.92 -2.47 -9.00
C SER A 125 6.38 -2.56 -7.54
N LYS A 126 6.54 -1.41 -6.86
CA LYS A 126 7.06 -1.31 -5.48
C LYS A 126 5.97 -1.26 -4.40
N THR A 127 4.72 -1.62 -4.73
CA THR A 127 3.63 -1.64 -3.75
C THR A 127 2.89 -2.97 -3.81
N ASN A 128 2.43 -3.43 -2.65
CA ASN A 128 1.51 -4.57 -2.56
C ASN A 128 0.10 -4.16 -3.00
N ASN A 129 -0.65 -5.14 -3.47
CA ASN A 129 -2.07 -5.01 -3.81
C ASN A 129 -2.90 -5.88 -2.85
N PHE A 130 -3.17 -5.37 -1.67
CA PHE A 130 -3.84 -6.16 -0.64
C PHE A 130 -5.36 -6.24 -0.85
N LEU A 131 -5.86 -7.47 -0.88
CA LEU A 131 -7.23 -7.81 -0.52
C LEU A 131 -7.28 -7.97 1.00
N CYS A 132 -8.19 -7.28 1.65
CA CYS A 132 -8.38 -7.36 3.11
C CYS A 132 -9.72 -7.99 3.47
N SER A 133 -9.80 -8.63 4.63
CA SER A 133 -11.07 -9.01 5.24
C SER A 133 -11.11 -8.61 6.70
N VAL A 134 -12.28 -8.11 7.14
CA VAL A 134 -12.52 -7.67 8.51
C VAL A 134 -13.71 -8.43 9.10
N TYR A 135 -13.47 -9.06 10.23
CA TYR A 135 -14.49 -9.79 11.00
C TYR A 135 -14.71 -9.15 12.37
N PHE A 136 -15.95 -8.81 12.70
CA PHE A 136 -16.33 -8.23 13.98
C PHE A 136 -16.70 -9.33 14.99
N GLY A 137 -15.75 -9.72 15.82
CA GLY A 137 -15.97 -10.65 16.93
C GLY A 137 -16.69 -10.02 18.12
N LYS A 138 -16.80 -10.78 19.22
CA LYS A 138 -17.46 -10.32 20.47
C LYS A 138 -16.53 -9.38 21.27
N VAL A 139 -15.24 -9.66 21.31
CA VAL A 139 -14.23 -8.93 22.09
C VAL A 139 -13.28 -8.22 21.16
N ASN A 140 -12.74 -8.93 20.16
CA ASN A 140 -11.76 -8.43 19.21
C ASN A 140 -12.36 -8.35 17.81
N ILE A 141 -11.71 -7.56 16.97
CA ILE A 141 -11.93 -7.51 15.52
C ILE A 141 -10.78 -8.28 14.87
N GLY A 142 -11.10 -9.25 14.00
CA GLY A 142 -10.11 -9.96 13.21
C GLY A 142 -9.86 -9.25 11.88
N ILE A 143 -8.62 -9.25 11.44
CA ILE A 143 -8.22 -8.69 10.15
C ILE A 143 -7.24 -9.61 9.45
N SER A 144 -7.35 -9.68 8.13
CA SER A 144 -6.41 -10.40 7.31
C SER A 144 -6.16 -9.67 6.00
N PHE A 145 -4.92 -9.76 5.50
CA PHE A 145 -4.47 -9.15 4.25
C PHE A 145 -3.84 -10.20 3.37
N LEU A 146 -4.20 -10.23 2.10
CA LEU A 146 -3.58 -11.10 1.11
C LEU A 146 -3.23 -10.31 -0.15
N ASP A 147 -1.99 -10.39 -0.59
CA ASP A 147 -1.57 -9.98 -1.92
C ASP A 147 -1.44 -11.22 -2.81
N ILE A 148 -2.43 -11.45 -3.67
CA ILE A 148 -2.45 -12.61 -4.57
C ILE A 148 -1.29 -12.58 -5.57
N SER A 149 -0.74 -11.40 -5.89
CA SER A 149 0.35 -11.28 -6.86
C SER A 149 1.71 -11.71 -6.30
N THR A 150 1.88 -11.71 -4.97
CA THR A 150 3.12 -12.08 -4.28
C THR A 150 2.98 -13.35 -3.43
N GLY A 151 1.73 -13.69 -3.05
CA GLY A 151 1.43 -14.77 -2.11
C GLY A 151 1.62 -14.37 -0.64
N GLU A 152 1.82 -13.08 -0.34
CA GLU A 152 1.93 -12.59 1.03
C GLU A 152 0.58 -12.62 1.73
N PHE A 153 0.47 -13.41 2.80
CA PHE A 153 -0.76 -13.60 3.57
C PHE A 153 -0.51 -13.29 5.05
N LEU A 154 -1.14 -12.23 5.55
CA LEU A 154 -0.95 -11.70 6.89
C LEU A 154 -2.26 -11.71 7.65
N THR A 155 -2.22 -11.98 8.97
CA THR A 155 -3.42 -11.94 9.81
C THR A 155 -3.11 -11.39 11.19
N SER A 156 -4.12 -10.75 11.79
CA SER A 156 -4.07 -10.26 13.16
C SER A 156 -5.48 -10.16 13.75
N GLN A 157 -5.53 -9.83 15.03
CA GLN A 157 -6.76 -9.45 15.73
C GLN A 157 -6.45 -8.49 16.88
N GLY A 158 -7.40 -7.62 17.19
CA GLY A 158 -7.22 -6.64 18.27
C GLY A 158 -8.44 -5.74 18.45
N ASN A 159 -8.25 -4.64 19.17
CA ASN A 159 -9.27 -3.63 19.35
C ASN A 159 -9.48 -2.79 18.07
N GLN A 160 -10.46 -1.91 18.07
CA GLN A 160 -10.80 -1.06 16.92
C GLN A 160 -9.61 -0.19 16.48
N GLU A 161 -8.89 0.43 17.40
CA GLU A 161 -7.77 1.34 17.12
C GLU A 161 -6.60 0.61 16.42
N TYR A 162 -6.29 -0.59 16.89
CA TYR A 162 -5.26 -1.44 16.29
C TYR A 162 -5.62 -1.86 14.86
N ILE A 163 -6.87 -2.23 14.63
CA ILE A 163 -7.34 -2.60 13.30
C ILE A 163 -7.36 -1.41 12.35
N ASP A 164 -7.78 -0.22 12.82
CA ASP A 164 -7.71 1.02 12.03
C ASP A 164 -6.27 1.35 11.61
N LYS A 165 -5.32 1.23 12.55
CA LYS A 165 -3.88 1.38 12.26
C LYS A 165 -3.44 0.44 11.11
N LEU A 166 -3.79 -0.83 11.18
CA LEU A 166 -3.40 -1.81 10.15
C LEU A 166 -4.05 -1.47 8.80
N LEU A 167 -5.33 -1.10 8.77
CA LEU A 167 -6.01 -0.67 7.55
C LEU A 167 -5.33 0.54 6.90
N GLN A 168 -4.94 1.54 7.70
CA GLN A 168 -4.26 2.74 7.20
C GLN A 168 -2.84 2.42 6.69
N ASN A 169 -2.08 1.59 7.41
CA ASN A 169 -0.71 1.21 7.05
C ASN A 169 -0.64 0.37 5.77
N PHE A 170 -1.53 -0.62 5.65
CA PHE A 170 -1.54 -1.53 4.52
C PHE A 170 -2.35 -1.01 3.33
N SER A 171 -3.25 -0.04 3.55
CA SER A 171 -4.07 0.63 2.52
C SER A 171 -4.63 -0.36 1.50
N PRO A 172 -5.49 -1.31 1.90
CA PRO A 172 -5.98 -2.36 1.03
C PRO A 172 -6.78 -1.80 -0.13
N SER A 173 -6.63 -2.41 -1.32
CA SER A 173 -7.37 -2.03 -2.53
C SER A 173 -8.83 -2.46 -2.49
N GLU A 174 -9.15 -3.48 -1.69
CA GLU A 174 -10.52 -3.99 -1.50
C GLU A 174 -10.66 -4.60 -0.11
N VAL A 175 -11.81 -4.38 0.55
CA VAL A 175 -12.10 -4.89 1.89
C VAL A 175 -13.36 -5.73 1.89
N LEU A 176 -13.24 -6.97 2.32
CA LEU A 176 -14.35 -7.91 2.49
C LEU A 176 -14.98 -7.73 3.88
N VAL A 177 -16.28 -7.60 3.92
CA VAL A 177 -17.04 -7.42 5.16
C VAL A 177 -18.32 -8.28 5.10
N ALA A 178 -18.74 -8.84 6.21
CA ALA A 178 -20.03 -9.53 6.28
C ALA A 178 -21.17 -8.55 6.01
N LYS A 179 -22.11 -8.91 5.13
CA LYS A 179 -23.23 -8.07 4.68
C LYS A 179 -23.98 -7.34 5.82
N PRO A 180 -24.31 -7.99 6.97
CA PRO A 180 -24.97 -7.30 8.08
C PRO A 180 -24.06 -6.34 8.84
N LYS A 181 -22.74 -6.37 8.61
CA LYS A 181 -21.75 -5.56 9.33
C LYS A 181 -21.22 -4.36 8.53
N ARG A 182 -21.70 -4.13 7.31
CA ARG A 182 -21.25 -3.03 6.44
C ARG A 182 -21.34 -1.67 7.11
N ASN A 183 -22.50 -1.32 7.68
CA ASN A 183 -22.66 -0.03 8.33
C ASN A 183 -21.71 0.13 9.52
N LYS A 184 -21.56 -0.93 10.33
CA LYS A 184 -20.61 -0.93 11.44
C LYS A 184 -19.17 -0.72 10.97
N PHE A 185 -18.78 -1.29 9.83
CA PHE A 185 -17.45 -1.05 9.25
C PHE A 185 -17.27 0.42 8.86
N THR A 186 -18.26 1.00 8.18
CA THR A 186 -18.21 2.42 7.78
C THR A 186 -18.20 3.37 8.98
N ASP A 187 -18.97 3.07 10.03
CA ASP A 187 -19.01 3.86 11.27
C ASP A 187 -17.66 3.83 12.01
N TYR A 188 -16.93 2.69 11.95
CA TYR A 188 -15.67 2.49 12.68
C TYR A 188 -14.43 2.99 11.92
N PHE A 189 -14.39 2.77 10.59
CA PHE A 189 -13.19 2.93 9.79
C PHE A 189 -13.32 3.95 8.64
N GLY A 190 -14.53 4.51 8.46
CA GLY A 190 -14.81 5.47 7.39
C GLY A 190 -15.34 4.84 6.09
N ALA A 191 -15.68 5.71 5.14
CA ALA A 191 -16.30 5.34 3.86
C ALA A 191 -15.30 5.25 2.70
N ASP A 192 -14.02 5.55 2.93
CA ASP A 192 -13.01 5.69 1.87
C ASP A 192 -12.51 4.35 1.29
N PHE A 193 -12.88 3.23 1.91
CA PHE A 193 -12.48 1.91 1.47
C PHE A 193 -13.45 1.32 0.44
N HIS A 194 -12.92 0.70 -0.61
CA HIS A 194 -13.72 -0.13 -1.51
C HIS A 194 -14.15 -1.41 -0.81
N THR A 195 -15.40 -1.46 -0.35
CA THR A 195 -15.92 -2.61 0.39
C THR A 195 -16.72 -3.56 -0.48
N PHE A 196 -16.52 -4.87 -0.31
CA PHE A 196 -17.37 -5.91 -0.86
C PHE A 196 -18.03 -6.73 0.26
N ASN A 197 -19.30 -7.06 0.08
CA ASN A 197 -20.09 -7.72 1.12
C ASN A 197 -20.26 -9.20 0.82
N LEU A 198 -19.75 -10.05 1.72
CA LEU A 198 -19.96 -11.49 1.69
C LEU A 198 -21.17 -11.88 2.57
N GLU A 199 -21.76 -13.03 2.29
CA GLU A 199 -22.82 -13.59 3.10
C GLU A 199 -22.28 -14.02 4.48
N ASP A 200 -23.09 -13.86 5.53
CA ASP A 200 -22.67 -14.04 6.92
C ASP A 200 -22.15 -15.44 7.25
N TRP A 201 -22.65 -16.46 6.55
CA TRP A 201 -22.20 -17.84 6.75
C TRP A 201 -20.73 -18.08 6.38
N VAL A 202 -20.15 -17.26 5.51
CA VAL A 202 -18.72 -17.34 5.14
C VAL A 202 -17.82 -17.07 6.35
N TYR A 203 -18.31 -16.29 7.29
CA TYR A 203 -17.60 -15.92 8.52
C TYR A 203 -17.87 -16.88 9.70
N GLN A 204 -18.31 -18.11 9.42
CA GLN A 204 -18.45 -19.12 10.47
C GLN A 204 -17.06 -19.70 10.84
N PRO A 205 -16.74 -19.84 12.15
CA PRO A 205 -15.43 -20.29 12.61
C PRO A 205 -15.00 -21.65 12.03
N ASP A 206 -15.92 -22.62 12.05
CA ASP A 206 -15.62 -23.98 11.58
C ASP A 206 -15.31 -23.97 10.08
N TYR A 207 -16.12 -23.28 9.29
CA TYR A 207 -15.92 -23.15 7.85
C TYR A 207 -14.58 -22.48 7.50
N ALA A 208 -14.27 -21.37 8.17
CA ALA A 208 -13.02 -20.65 7.94
C ALA A 208 -11.79 -21.49 8.29
N ASN A 209 -11.83 -22.20 9.43
CA ASN A 209 -10.75 -23.07 9.86
C ASN A 209 -10.55 -24.25 8.91
N GLU A 210 -11.64 -24.92 8.50
CA GLU A 210 -11.59 -26.02 7.53
C GLU A 210 -11.03 -25.57 6.19
N THR A 211 -11.43 -24.40 5.70
CA THR A 211 -10.94 -23.81 4.46
C THR A 211 -9.42 -23.58 4.50
N LEU A 212 -8.90 -23.04 5.60
CA LEU A 212 -7.46 -22.83 5.79
C LEU A 212 -6.68 -24.12 5.91
N LEU A 213 -7.17 -25.09 6.71
CA LEU A 213 -6.54 -26.39 6.88
C LEU A 213 -6.45 -27.15 5.55
N LYS A 214 -7.50 -27.10 4.75
CA LYS A 214 -7.54 -27.69 3.41
C LYS A 214 -6.57 -27.01 2.45
N HIS A 215 -6.52 -25.67 2.48
CA HIS A 215 -5.64 -24.90 1.60
C HIS A 215 -4.16 -25.16 1.88
N PHE A 216 -3.75 -25.17 3.15
CA PHE A 216 -2.36 -25.43 3.54
C PHE A 216 -1.99 -26.92 3.66
N ASP A 217 -2.92 -27.82 3.36
CA ASP A 217 -2.75 -29.28 3.50
C ASP A 217 -2.16 -29.67 4.85
N THR A 218 -2.78 -29.16 5.93
CA THR A 218 -2.32 -29.35 7.30
C THR A 218 -3.45 -29.75 8.24
N LYS A 219 -3.09 -30.41 9.36
CA LYS A 219 -4.05 -30.79 10.39
C LYS A 219 -4.22 -29.72 11.48
N SER A 220 -3.35 -28.72 11.53
CA SER A 220 -3.36 -27.67 12.56
C SER A 220 -2.67 -26.42 12.06
N LEU A 221 -3.15 -25.25 12.47
CA LEU A 221 -2.55 -23.96 12.17
C LEU A 221 -1.43 -23.56 13.16
N LYS A 222 -1.07 -24.44 14.11
CA LYS A 222 0.00 -24.22 15.11
C LYS A 222 1.32 -23.85 14.47
N GLY A 223 1.71 -24.55 13.40
CA GLY A 223 2.97 -24.32 12.72
C GLY A 223 3.13 -22.92 12.10
N PHE A 224 2.01 -22.21 11.90
CA PHE A 224 1.99 -20.83 11.42
C PHE A 224 1.94 -19.79 12.55
N GLY A 225 1.78 -20.22 13.83
CA GLY A 225 1.68 -19.32 14.98
C GLY A 225 0.38 -18.50 15.05
N VAL A 226 -0.67 -18.92 14.35
CA VAL A 226 -1.95 -18.18 14.27
C VAL A 226 -3.11 -18.87 14.99
N GLU A 227 -2.91 -20.01 15.64
CA GLU A 227 -3.96 -20.83 16.24
C GLU A 227 -4.83 -20.11 17.28
N ASN A 228 -4.26 -19.11 17.98
CA ASN A 228 -4.96 -18.33 19.00
C ASN A 228 -5.65 -17.07 18.44
N LEU A 229 -5.59 -16.84 17.14
CA LEU A 229 -6.19 -15.70 16.48
C LEU A 229 -7.56 -16.06 15.90
N ASN A 230 -8.53 -16.38 16.76
CA ASN A 230 -9.84 -16.88 16.34
C ASN A 230 -10.51 -15.95 15.31
N GLU A 231 -10.57 -14.66 15.58
CA GLU A 231 -11.16 -13.66 14.70
C GLU A 231 -10.32 -13.45 13.44
N GLY A 232 -8.99 -13.51 13.57
CA GLY A 232 -8.05 -13.45 12.43
C GLY A 232 -8.18 -14.65 11.49
N ILE A 233 -8.37 -15.85 12.03
CA ILE A 233 -8.62 -17.09 11.27
C ILE A 233 -9.92 -16.95 10.44
N ILE A 234 -10.99 -16.42 11.06
CA ILE A 234 -12.27 -16.22 10.38
C ILE A 234 -12.10 -15.22 9.21
N ALA A 235 -11.42 -14.12 9.44
CA ALA A 235 -11.11 -13.14 8.39
C ALA A 235 -10.26 -13.77 7.27
N SER A 236 -9.28 -14.62 7.61
CA SER A 236 -8.41 -15.27 6.62
C SER A 236 -9.17 -16.31 5.77
N GLY A 237 -10.04 -17.11 6.40
CA GLY A 237 -10.87 -18.08 5.69
C GLY A 237 -11.82 -17.43 4.68
N SER A 238 -12.39 -16.28 5.01
CA SER A 238 -13.25 -15.53 4.09
C SER A 238 -12.52 -15.00 2.85
N ILE A 239 -11.22 -14.67 2.95
CA ILE A 239 -10.39 -14.31 1.79
C ILE A 239 -10.26 -15.50 0.84
N LEU A 240 -9.92 -16.69 1.34
CA LEU A 240 -9.78 -17.88 0.50
C LEU A 240 -11.13 -18.28 -0.15
N HIS A 241 -12.23 -18.11 0.56
CA HIS A 241 -13.57 -18.30 -0.01
C HIS A 241 -13.81 -17.34 -1.18
N TYR A 242 -13.51 -16.06 -1.01
CA TYR A 242 -13.66 -15.04 -2.04
C TYR A 242 -12.81 -15.32 -3.29
N LEU A 243 -11.57 -15.81 -3.11
CA LEU A 243 -10.74 -16.22 -4.23
C LEU A 243 -11.36 -17.38 -5.02
N ALA A 244 -12.00 -18.34 -4.36
CA ALA A 244 -12.71 -19.41 -5.03
C ALA A 244 -13.95 -18.89 -5.81
N GLU A 245 -14.72 -17.94 -5.25
CA GLU A 245 -15.83 -17.28 -5.95
C GLU A 245 -15.35 -16.49 -7.18
N THR A 246 -14.17 -15.87 -7.10
CA THR A 246 -13.58 -15.11 -8.21
C THR A 246 -12.83 -15.98 -9.23
N GLN A 247 -12.99 -17.30 -9.18
CA GLN A 247 -12.41 -18.31 -10.08
C GLN A 247 -10.88 -18.41 -10.01
N HIS A 248 -10.27 -18.03 -8.87
CA HIS A 248 -8.86 -18.23 -8.62
C HIS A 248 -8.65 -19.53 -7.86
N ASN A 249 -8.43 -20.63 -8.59
CA ASN A 249 -8.35 -21.98 -8.02
C ASN A 249 -6.90 -22.50 -7.90
N LYS A 250 -5.92 -21.87 -8.52
CA LYS A 250 -4.50 -22.24 -8.48
C LYS A 250 -3.77 -21.27 -7.54
N LEU A 251 -3.63 -21.66 -6.28
CA LEU A 251 -3.18 -20.79 -5.19
C LEU A 251 -1.96 -21.38 -4.45
N GLU A 252 -1.20 -22.26 -5.09
CA GLU A 252 -0.05 -22.95 -4.48
C GLU A 252 1.05 -21.99 -4.00
N HIS A 253 1.10 -20.79 -4.55
CA HIS A 253 2.03 -19.74 -4.12
C HIS A 253 1.62 -19.07 -2.79
N ILE A 254 0.37 -19.19 -2.36
CA ILE A 254 -0.05 -18.81 -1.01
C ILE A 254 0.33 -19.97 -0.06
N SER A 255 1.61 -20.06 0.24
CA SER A 255 2.23 -21.21 0.89
C SER A 255 2.27 -21.12 2.42
N SER A 256 1.98 -19.96 2.99
CA SER A 256 2.02 -19.68 4.41
C SER A 256 1.13 -18.49 4.79
N ILE A 257 0.73 -18.44 6.05
CA ILE A 257 0.08 -17.29 6.68
C ILE A 257 0.93 -16.83 7.86
N SER A 258 1.13 -15.53 8.01
CA SER A 258 1.97 -14.94 9.04
C SER A 258 1.16 -14.06 9.97
N ARG A 259 1.46 -14.13 11.27
CA ARG A 259 0.87 -13.27 12.29
C ARG A 259 1.54 -11.89 12.26
N ILE A 260 0.76 -10.80 12.34
CA ILE A 260 1.24 -9.49 12.75
C ILE A 260 1.03 -9.39 14.26
N ALA A 261 2.11 -9.47 15.04
CA ALA A 261 2.05 -9.35 16.48
C ALA A 261 2.22 -7.86 16.89
N GLU A 262 1.25 -7.31 17.61
CA GLU A 262 1.26 -5.91 18.05
C GLU A 262 2.48 -5.60 18.94
N ASP A 263 2.89 -6.58 19.76
CA ASP A 263 3.99 -6.44 20.69
C ASP A 263 5.38 -6.35 20.05
N ASP A 264 5.53 -6.77 18.78
CA ASP A 264 6.81 -6.77 18.09
C ASP A 264 7.16 -5.45 17.41
N TYR A 265 6.17 -4.56 17.23
CA TYR A 265 6.33 -3.35 16.41
C TYR A 265 5.94 -2.08 17.14
N VAL A 266 6.57 -0.97 16.75
CA VAL A 266 6.24 0.36 17.23
C VAL A 266 4.80 0.71 16.87
N TRP A 267 4.07 1.17 17.87
CA TRP A 267 2.71 1.63 17.65
C TRP A 267 2.70 3.09 17.17
N MET A 268 1.99 3.34 16.09
CA MET A 268 1.70 4.68 15.55
C MET A 268 0.24 4.70 15.11
N ASP A 269 -0.51 5.72 15.52
CA ASP A 269 -1.87 5.92 15.06
C ASP A 269 -1.93 6.51 13.64
N ARG A 270 -3.12 6.53 13.05
CA ARG A 270 -3.35 7.11 11.72
C ARG A 270 -2.92 8.58 11.60
N PHE A 271 -3.08 9.32 12.70
CA PHE A 271 -2.73 10.74 12.75
C PHE A 271 -1.21 10.90 12.70
N THR A 272 -0.48 10.11 13.47
CA THR A 272 1.00 10.09 13.47
C THR A 272 1.57 9.77 12.09
N ILE A 273 1.04 8.74 11.41
CA ILE A 273 1.48 8.35 10.06
C ILE A 273 1.29 9.51 9.08
N ARG A 274 0.13 10.18 9.13
CA ARG A 274 -0.19 11.34 8.29
C ARG A 274 0.67 12.55 8.66
N ASN A 275 0.79 12.88 9.94
CA ASN A 275 1.51 14.04 10.42
C ASN A 275 3.01 13.97 10.16
N LEU A 276 3.60 12.77 10.18
CA LEU A 276 4.99 12.53 9.82
C LEU A 276 5.21 12.39 8.30
N GLU A 277 4.15 12.40 7.49
CA GLU A 277 4.20 12.28 6.03
C GLU A 277 5.03 11.06 5.57
N LEU A 278 4.75 9.87 6.16
CA LEU A 278 5.56 8.70 5.91
C LEU A 278 5.42 8.16 4.48
N TYR A 279 4.18 8.07 3.96
CA TYR A 279 3.85 7.46 2.65
C TYR A 279 3.14 8.42 1.71
N ASN A 280 2.25 9.24 2.24
CA ASN A 280 1.39 10.15 1.52
C ASN A 280 1.44 11.53 2.17
N SER A 281 1.27 12.57 1.37
CA SER A 281 1.06 13.94 1.83
C SER A 281 -0.27 14.45 1.32
N THR A 282 -0.86 15.40 2.03
CA THR A 282 -2.05 16.13 1.58
C THR A 282 -1.82 16.95 0.31
N ASN A 283 -0.56 17.29 0.04
CA ASN A 283 -0.15 17.99 -1.17
C ASN A 283 0.43 17.00 -2.20
N ASN A 284 -0.15 16.93 -3.38
CA ASN A 284 0.26 16.01 -4.45
C ASN A 284 1.74 16.13 -4.89
N ASN A 285 2.39 17.25 -4.60
CA ASN A 285 3.80 17.52 -4.95
C ASN A 285 4.76 17.41 -3.75
N ALA A 286 4.28 17.05 -2.56
CA ALA A 286 5.15 16.96 -1.40
C ALA A 286 5.96 15.65 -1.41
N VAL A 287 7.21 15.76 -0.96
CA VAL A 287 8.12 14.62 -0.82
C VAL A 287 7.91 13.99 0.55
N THR A 288 7.64 12.68 0.57
CA THR A 288 7.43 11.90 1.80
C THR A 288 8.74 11.30 2.31
N LEU A 289 8.73 10.77 3.55
CA LEU A 289 9.90 10.04 4.08
C LEU A 289 10.27 8.87 3.16
N LEU A 290 9.29 8.08 2.72
CA LEU A 290 9.53 6.94 1.83
C LEU A 290 10.26 7.35 0.55
N ASN A 291 9.91 8.50 -0.06
CA ASN A 291 10.60 8.98 -1.26
C ASN A 291 12.09 9.27 -1.04
N ILE A 292 12.48 9.65 0.18
CA ILE A 292 13.87 9.94 0.52
C ILE A 292 14.66 8.66 0.78
N ILE A 293 14.07 7.72 1.53
CA ILE A 293 14.78 6.53 2.01
C ILE A 293 14.75 5.36 1.01
N ASP A 294 13.83 5.36 0.03
CA ASP A 294 13.75 4.30 -0.97
C ASP A 294 14.91 4.41 -1.96
N LYS A 295 15.99 3.69 -1.65
CA LYS A 295 17.14 3.43 -2.53
C LYS A 295 17.14 1.99 -3.03
N THR A 296 16.05 1.25 -2.83
CA THR A 296 15.94 -0.13 -3.29
C THR A 296 15.93 -0.21 -4.82
N ILE A 297 16.55 -1.25 -5.34
CA ILE A 297 16.68 -1.49 -6.78
C ILE A 297 15.55 -2.42 -7.25
N SER A 298 15.26 -3.47 -6.46
CA SER A 298 14.25 -4.47 -6.84
C SER A 298 12.84 -4.04 -6.40
N PRO A 299 11.79 -4.46 -7.14
CA PRO A 299 10.40 -4.26 -6.71
C PRO A 299 10.09 -4.88 -5.34
N MET A 300 10.65 -6.06 -5.07
CA MET A 300 10.50 -6.79 -3.81
C MET A 300 11.10 -6.01 -2.63
N GLY A 301 12.30 -5.41 -2.83
CA GLY A 301 12.92 -4.53 -1.84
C GLY A 301 12.05 -3.31 -1.52
N GLY A 302 11.47 -2.67 -2.53
CA GLY A 302 10.56 -1.53 -2.32
C GLY A 302 9.31 -1.90 -1.51
N ARG A 303 8.69 -3.05 -1.78
CA ARG A 303 7.56 -3.57 -0.99
C ARG A 303 7.97 -3.87 0.45
N LEU A 304 9.10 -4.51 0.66
CA LEU A 304 9.62 -4.83 1.99
C LEU A 304 9.99 -3.56 2.78
N LEU A 305 10.59 -2.56 2.15
CA LEU A 305 10.93 -1.28 2.77
C LEU A 305 9.66 -0.56 3.26
N LYS A 306 8.62 -0.51 2.44
CA LYS A 306 7.33 0.05 2.84
C LYS A 306 6.74 -0.68 4.05
N ARG A 307 6.85 -2.01 4.09
CA ARG A 307 6.41 -2.81 5.24
C ARG A 307 7.26 -2.53 6.49
N TRP A 308 8.59 -2.39 6.37
CA TRP A 308 9.45 -2.05 7.51
C TRP A 308 9.13 -0.67 8.08
N LEU A 309 8.78 0.28 7.23
CA LEU A 309 8.35 1.61 7.65
C LEU A 309 6.96 1.58 8.33
N ALA A 310 6.05 0.70 7.88
CA ALA A 310 4.74 0.48 8.49
C ALA A 310 4.81 -0.21 9.86
N LEU A 311 5.78 -1.09 10.01
CA LEU A 311 5.98 -1.98 11.17
C LEU A 311 7.43 -1.88 11.67
N PRO A 312 7.86 -0.74 12.28
CA PRO A 312 9.19 -0.59 12.85
C PRO A 312 9.38 -1.52 14.03
N LEU A 313 10.58 -2.07 14.19
CA LEU A 313 10.87 -3.07 15.22
C LEU A 313 11.01 -2.45 16.62
N LYS A 314 10.65 -3.23 17.63
CA LYS A 314 10.96 -2.96 19.05
C LYS A 314 12.11 -3.84 19.58
N GLN A 315 12.36 -4.97 18.95
CA GLN A 315 13.36 -5.93 19.40
C GLN A 315 14.79 -5.45 19.06
N ILE A 316 15.55 -5.07 20.07
CA ILE A 316 16.89 -4.47 19.95
C ILE A 316 17.84 -5.34 19.12
N ASP A 317 17.86 -6.65 19.37
CA ASP A 317 18.78 -7.55 18.67
C ASP A 317 18.53 -7.59 17.16
N GLN A 318 17.25 -7.61 16.75
CA GLN A 318 16.90 -7.59 15.33
C GLN A 318 17.26 -6.26 14.66
N ILE A 319 17.11 -5.14 15.39
CA ILE A 319 17.49 -3.82 14.89
C ILE A 319 19.01 -3.73 14.76
N LYS A 320 19.77 -4.16 15.77
CA LYS A 320 21.25 -4.20 15.75
C LYS A 320 21.78 -5.04 14.61
N GLN A 321 21.20 -6.22 14.35
CA GLN A 321 21.56 -7.04 13.21
C GLN A 321 21.45 -6.29 11.88
N ARG A 322 20.40 -5.49 11.70
CA ARG A 322 20.26 -4.64 10.49
C ARG A 322 21.34 -3.57 10.46
N HIS A 323 21.57 -2.86 11.56
CA HIS A 323 22.59 -1.81 11.65
C HIS A 323 24.00 -2.34 11.39
N GLU A 324 24.36 -3.53 11.87
CA GLU A 324 25.65 -4.17 11.63
C GLU A 324 25.87 -4.45 10.14
N VAL A 325 24.84 -4.97 9.44
CA VAL A 325 24.92 -5.18 7.99
C VAL A 325 25.06 -3.85 7.25
N VAL A 326 24.30 -2.83 7.62
CA VAL A 326 24.39 -1.48 7.03
C VAL A 326 25.78 -0.89 7.26
N SER A 327 26.35 -1.06 8.47
CA SER A 327 27.70 -0.59 8.81
C SER A 327 28.76 -1.29 7.96
N TYR A 328 28.66 -2.60 7.83
CA TYR A 328 29.57 -3.40 7.00
C TYR A 328 29.52 -2.95 5.53
N LEU A 329 28.33 -2.88 4.95
CA LEU A 329 28.11 -2.49 3.55
C LEU A 329 28.54 -1.04 3.28
N LYS A 330 28.36 -0.13 4.24
CA LYS A 330 28.85 1.25 4.13
C LYS A 330 30.37 1.33 4.11
N THR A 331 31.06 0.48 4.89
CA THR A 331 32.53 0.42 4.97
C THR A 331 33.10 -0.26 3.73
N GLU A 332 32.52 -1.39 3.32
CA GLU A 332 32.92 -2.19 2.18
C GLU A 332 32.16 -1.78 0.91
N GLY A 333 32.33 -0.54 0.46
CA GLY A 333 31.61 0.02 -0.68
C GLY A 333 31.74 -0.79 -1.98
N VAL A 334 32.86 -1.47 -2.20
CA VAL A 334 33.04 -2.37 -3.36
C VAL A 334 32.11 -3.58 -3.30
N VAL A 335 31.85 -4.14 -2.12
CA VAL A 335 30.91 -5.24 -1.91
C VAL A 335 29.49 -4.76 -2.14
N LEU A 336 29.17 -3.58 -1.62
CA LEU A 336 27.86 -2.92 -1.86
C LEU A 336 27.58 -2.78 -3.35
N ASP A 337 28.50 -2.18 -4.11
CA ASP A 337 28.34 -1.95 -5.55
C ASP A 337 28.14 -3.26 -6.34
N LYS A 338 28.90 -4.30 -6.00
CA LYS A 338 28.78 -5.62 -6.63
C LYS A 338 27.42 -6.25 -6.34
N ILE A 339 26.96 -6.23 -5.08
CA ILE A 339 25.64 -6.77 -4.71
C ILE A 339 24.55 -6.00 -5.44
N GLN A 340 24.59 -4.68 -5.44
CA GLN A 340 23.61 -3.84 -6.16
C GLN A 340 23.60 -4.10 -7.66
N TYR A 341 24.77 -4.31 -8.27
CA TYR A 341 24.87 -4.68 -9.68
C TYR A 341 24.10 -5.98 -9.98
N HIS A 342 24.29 -7.01 -9.15
CA HIS A 342 23.60 -8.29 -9.37
C HIS A 342 22.09 -8.21 -9.05
N ILE A 343 21.68 -7.44 -8.03
CA ILE A 343 20.25 -7.20 -7.74
C ILE A 343 19.54 -6.57 -8.95
N LYS A 344 20.21 -5.70 -9.69
CA LYS A 344 19.67 -5.05 -10.90
C LYS A 344 19.32 -6.04 -12.01
N LEU A 345 19.95 -7.21 -12.02
CA LEU A 345 19.69 -8.29 -12.97
C LEU A 345 18.53 -9.20 -12.54
N ILE A 346 18.08 -9.08 -11.30
CA ILE A 346 17.01 -9.89 -10.72
C ILE A 346 15.66 -9.25 -11.03
N GLY A 347 14.76 -10.00 -11.65
CA GLY A 347 13.36 -9.61 -11.85
C GLY A 347 12.54 -9.74 -10.59
N ASP A 348 11.25 -9.47 -10.70
CA ASP A 348 10.29 -9.61 -9.58
C ASP A 348 9.98 -11.10 -9.32
N LEU A 349 10.80 -11.74 -8.50
CA LEU A 349 10.68 -13.17 -8.19
C LEU A 349 9.35 -13.53 -7.52
N GLU A 350 8.81 -12.65 -6.67
CA GLU A 350 7.52 -12.89 -6.00
C GLU A 350 6.39 -12.99 -7.04
N ARG A 351 6.31 -12.03 -7.96
CA ARG A 351 5.29 -12.02 -9.01
C ARG A 351 5.53 -13.08 -10.09
N LEU A 352 6.78 -13.36 -10.43
CA LEU A 352 7.11 -14.43 -11.38
C LEU A 352 6.68 -15.79 -10.87
N ILE A 353 6.96 -16.11 -9.61
CA ILE A 353 6.57 -17.40 -9.04
C ILE A 353 5.05 -17.54 -8.87
N SER A 354 4.35 -16.45 -8.57
CA SER A 354 2.89 -16.42 -8.52
C SER A 354 2.26 -16.67 -9.90
N LYS A 355 2.83 -16.11 -10.98
CA LYS A 355 2.40 -16.39 -12.35
C LYS A 355 2.64 -17.84 -12.74
N ILE A 356 3.73 -18.47 -12.26
CA ILE A 356 4.00 -19.90 -12.47
C ILE A 356 2.93 -20.74 -11.78
N ALA A 357 2.67 -20.49 -10.49
CA ALA A 357 1.65 -21.22 -9.75
C ALA A 357 0.26 -21.10 -10.39
N THR A 358 -0.10 -19.91 -10.87
CA THR A 358 -1.39 -19.67 -11.54
C THR A 358 -1.40 -20.07 -13.01
N GLN A 359 -0.27 -20.59 -13.55
CA GLN A 359 -0.10 -20.97 -14.97
C GLN A 359 -0.37 -19.82 -15.96
N LYS A 360 -0.11 -18.57 -15.54
CA LYS A 360 -0.25 -17.35 -16.35
C LYS A 360 1.09 -16.80 -16.82
N VAL A 361 2.17 -17.56 -16.66
CA VAL A 361 3.54 -17.19 -17.03
C VAL A 361 3.79 -17.42 -18.52
N SER A 362 4.56 -16.54 -19.16
CA SER A 362 5.05 -16.68 -20.52
C SER A 362 6.42 -17.37 -20.58
N PRO A 363 6.83 -17.95 -21.75
CA PRO A 363 8.16 -18.55 -21.90
C PRO A 363 9.30 -17.57 -21.58
N ARG A 364 9.18 -16.30 -21.99
CA ARG A 364 10.18 -15.26 -21.70
C ARG A 364 10.30 -14.96 -20.21
N GLU A 365 9.18 -14.95 -19.46
CA GLU A 365 9.21 -14.75 -18.01
C GLU A 365 9.85 -15.92 -17.27
N VAL A 366 9.72 -17.17 -17.79
CA VAL A 366 10.44 -18.33 -17.24
C VAL A 366 11.95 -18.21 -17.48
N ILE A 367 12.38 -17.71 -18.65
CA ILE A 367 13.80 -17.39 -18.90
C ILE A 367 14.28 -16.28 -17.95
N GLN A 368 13.46 -15.25 -17.72
CA GLN A 368 13.79 -14.19 -16.76
C GLN A 368 13.96 -14.75 -15.34
N LEU A 369 13.14 -15.70 -14.91
CA LEU A 369 13.32 -16.39 -13.65
C LEU A 369 14.67 -17.11 -13.59
N LYS A 370 15.04 -17.88 -14.64
CA LYS A 370 16.35 -18.55 -14.74
C LYS A 370 17.49 -17.54 -14.56
N ASN A 371 17.49 -16.46 -15.34
CA ASN A 371 18.52 -15.42 -15.28
C ASN A 371 18.58 -14.74 -13.91
N SER A 372 17.43 -14.52 -13.28
CA SER A 372 17.36 -13.99 -11.90
C SER A 372 17.99 -14.93 -10.88
N LEU A 373 17.74 -16.25 -11.00
CA LEU A 373 18.35 -17.25 -10.13
C LEU A 373 19.87 -17.37 -10.37
N GLU A 374 20.35 -17.17 -11.60
CA GLU A 374 21.79 -17.09 -11.90
C GLU A 374 22.44 -15.87 -11.23
N ALA A 375 21.76 -14.70 -11.25
CA ALA A 375 22.25 -13.49 -10.60
C ALA A 375 22.30 -13.57 -9.05
N ILE A 376 21.56 -14.50 -8.44
CA ILE A 376 21.60 -14.74 -6.99
C ILE A 376 22.91 -15.40 -6.56
N ILE A 377 23.56 -16.20 -7.42
CA ILE A 377 24.77 -16.96 -7.05
C ILE A 377 25.89 -16.05 -6.57
N PRO A 378 26.33 -15.04 -7.33
CA PRO A 378 27.39 -14.14 -6.85
C PRO A 378 26.98 -13.35 -5.60
N ILE A 379 25.69 -13.03 -5.42
CA ILE A 379 25.21 -12.39 -4.18
C ILE A 379 25.38 -13.35 -2.99
N LYS A 380 25.01 -14.62 -3.17
CA LYS A 380 25.22 -15.66 -2.17
C LYS A 380 26.71 -15.77 -1.80
N GLU A 381 27.60 -15.86 -2.78
CA GLU A 381 29.05 -15.99 -2.55
C GLU A 381 29.61 -14.77 -1.82
N LEU A 382 29.25 -13.55 -2.25
CA LEU A 382 29.68 -12.31 -1.59
C LEU A 382 29.18 -12.21 -0.14
N SER A 383 27.94 -12.64 0.11
CA SER A 383 27.34 -12.57 1.42
C SER A 383 27.81 -13.67 2.37
N SER A 384 28.00 -14.91 1.88
CA SER A 384 28.45 -16.04 2.71
C SER A 384 29.95 -15.96 3.07
N ASN A 385 30.78 -15.29 2.26
CA ASN A 385 32.22 -15.16 2.48
C ASN A 385 32.63 -13.83 3.12
N CYS A 386 31.67 -13.07 3.70
CA CYS A 386 31.97 -11.81 4.36
C CYS A 386 32.26 -11.97 5.87
N ASP A 387 32.88 -10.95 6.46
CA ASP A 387 33.20 -10.93 7.91
C ASP A 387 32.00 -10.55 8.80
N ASN A 388 30.86 -10.22 8.20
CA ASN A 388 29.64 -9.86 8.93
C ASN A 388 28.73 -11.08 9.11
N GLU A 389 28.55 -11.53 10.37
CA GLU A 389 27.78 -12.74 10.68
C GLU A 389 26.29 -12.64 10.26
N SER A 390 25.68 -11.48 10.45
CA SER A 390 24.27 -11.27 10.09
C SER A 390 24.04 -11.34 8.57
N LEU A 391 24.95 -10.80 7.77
CA LEU A 391 24.89 -10.88 6.31
C LEU A 391 25.21 -12.31 5.82
N LYS A 392 26.16 -12.98 6.47
CA LYS A 392 26.51 -14.37 6.17
C LYS A 392 25.33 -15.32 6.36
N VAL A 393 24.60 -15.19 7.48
CA VAL A 393 23.36 -15.96 7.71
C VAL A 393 22.36 -15.75 6.58
N ILE A 394 22.21 -14.53 6.05
CA ILE A 394 21.33 -14.28 4.91
C ILE A 394 21.85 -14.99 3.66
N GLY A 395 23.15 -14.87 3.37
CA GLY A 395 23.80 -15.49 2.22
C GLY A 395 23.69 -17.02 2.23
N ASP A 396 23.94 -17.66 3.37
CA ASP A 396 23.90 -19.13 3.53
C ASP A 396 22.49 -19.69 3.29
N ASN A 397 21.45 -18.92 3.62
CA ASN A 397 20.06 -19.29 3.41
C ASN A 397 19.55 -19.08 1.98
N LEU A 398 20.30 -18.39 1.10
CA LEU A 398 19.96 -18.28 -0.31
C LEU A 398 20.07 -19.63 -1.03
N GLN A 399 19.05 -20.00 -1.78
CA GLN A 399 18.97 -21.27 -2.51
C GLN A 399 19.47 -21.11 -3.96
N SER A 400 20.45 -21.87 -4.36
CA SER A 400 21.00 -21.79 -5.72
C SER A 400 20.07 -22.33 -6.82
N CYS A 401 19.08 -23.15 -6.47
CA CYS A 401 18.09 -23.75 -7.36
C CYS A 401 18.67 -24.33 -8.66
N ASN A 402 19.83 -25.04 -8.57
CA ASN A 402 20.60 -25.54 -9.72
C ASN A 402 19.75 -26.39 -10.67
N VAL A 403 19.02 -27.38 -10.11
CA VAL A 403 18.19 -28.30 -10.91
C VAL A 403 17.10 -27.53 -11.67
N LEU A 404 16.51 -26.52 -11.05
CA LEU A 404 15.50 -25.68 -11.70
C LEU A 404 16.12 -24.91 -12.89
N ARG A 405 17.27 -24.27 -12.67
CA ARG A 405 17.98 -23.50 -13.72
C ARG A 405 18.36 -24.36 -14.92
N GLU A 406 19.00 -25.51 -14.66
CA GLU A 406 19.39 -26.45 -15.73
C GLU A 406 18.17 -26.98 -16.50
N LYS A 407 17.08 -27.35 -15.80
CA LYS A 407 15.86 -27.81 -16.45
C LYS A 407 15.23 -26.76 -17.35
N ILE A 408 15.20 -25.50 -16.92
CA ILE A 408 14.70 -24.41 -17.77
C ILE A 408 15.61 -24.23 -18.99
N LYS A 409 16.93 -24.23 -18.80
CA LYS A 409 17.93 -24.08 -19.88
C LYS A 409 17.85 -25.22 -20.92
N GLU A 410 17.66 -26.44 -20.47
CA GLU A 410 17.49 -27.59 -21.34
C GLU A 410 16.19 -27.54 -22.13
N THR A 411 15.12 -27.04 -21.55
CA THR A 411 13.77 -27.09 -22.12
C THR A 411 13.46 -25.90 -23.01
N LEU A 412 13.87 -24.68 -22.62
CA LEU A 412 13.49 -23.45 -23.32
C LEU A 412 14.63 -22.86 -24.13
N ASN A 413 14.24 -22.26 -25.25
CA ASN A 413 15.13 -21.43 -26.04
C ASN A 413 15.45 -20.13 -25.33
N GLU A 414 16.69 -19.68 -25.28
CA GLU A 414 17.13 -18.40 -24.66
C GLU A 414 16.38 -17.18 -25.23
N GLU A 415 16.01 -17.20 -26.51
CA GLU A 415 15.26 -16.16 -27.19
C GLU A 415 13.76 -16.46 -27.28
N ALA A 416 13.23 -17.28 -26.37
CA ALA A 416 11.82 -17.65 -26.35
C ALA A 416 10.90 -16.42 -26.44
N PRO A 417 9.84 -16.45 -27.28
CA PRO A 417 8.91 -15.34 -27.42
C PRO A 417 8.02 -15.19 -26.19
N VAL A 418 7.41 -13.99 -26.03
CA VAL A 418 6.40 -13.76 -24.98
C VAL A 418 5.17 -14.63 -25.20
N ASN A 419 4.74 -14.77 -26.47
CA ASN A 419 3.58 -15.58 -26.81
C ASN A 419 4.03 -16.93 -27.38
N ILE A 420 3.71 -18.00 -26.68
CA ILE A 420 4.04 -19.38 -27.07
C ILE A 420 3.49 -19.74 -28.48
N LEU A 421 2.36 -19.15 -28.87
CA LEU A 421 1.76 -19.37 -30.19
C LEU A 421 2.61 -18.87 -31.37
N LYS A 422 3.66 -18.09 -31.08
CA LYS A 422 4.63 -17.69 -32.14
C LYS A 422 5.63 -18.78 -32.49
N GLY A 423 5.64 -19.90 -31.76
CA GLY A 423 6.60 -21.00 -31.97
C GLY A 423 8.00 -20.69 -31.46
N SER A 424 8.90 -21.64 -31.58
CA SER A 424 10.33 -21.53 -31.20
C SER A 424 10.59 -21.29 -29.74
N SER A 425 9.65 -21.69 -28.85
CA SER A 425 9.78 -21.57 -27.41
C SER A 425 10.63 -22.66 -26.78
N ILE A 426 10.58 -23.90 -27.34
CA ILE A 426 11.32 -25.07 -26.83
C ILE A 426 12.70 -25.14 -27.51
N ALA A 427 13.73 -25.48 -26.73
CA ALA A 427 15.11 -25.64 -27.22
C ALA A 427 15.23 -26.75 -28.25
N ALA A 428 16.13 -26.56 -29.23
CA ALA A 428 16.47 -27.62 -30.19
C ALA A 428 17.17 -28.77 -29.45
N GLY A 429 16.85 -30.00 -29.83
CA GLY A 429 17.40 -31.21 -29.19
C GLY A 429 16.65 -31.68 -27.97
N PHE A 430 15.65 -30.92 -27.46
CA PHE A 430 14.84 -31.31 -26.29
C PHE A 430 13.81 -32.41 -26.62
N SER A 431 13.20 -32.35 -27.80
CA SER A 431 12.22 -33.34 -28.29
C SER A 431 12.50 -33.72 -29.73
N SER A 432 12.83 -34.99 -29.96
CA SER A 432 13.06 -35.52 -31.29
C SER A 432 11.87 -35.37 -32.25
N GLU A 433 10.63 -35.59 -31.72
CA GLU A 433 9.40 -35.39 -32.47
C GLU A 433 9.23 -33.94 -32.95
N LEU A 434 9.53 -32.98 -32.07
CA LEU A 434 9.45 -31.56 -32.38
C LEU A 434 10.51 -31.16 -33.42
N ASP A 435 11.73 -31.66 -33.31
CA ASP A 435 12.81 -31.36 -34.22
C ASP A 435 12.58 -31.96 -35.61
N GLU A 436 11.99 -33.18 -35.72
CA GLU A 436 11.56 -33.76 -36.99
C GLU A 436 10.47 -32.91 -37.66
N LEU A 437 9.46 -32.47 -36.92
CA LEU A 437 8.39 -31.61 -37.44
C LEU A 437 8.92 -30.22 -37.87
N ARG A 438 9.86 -29.65 -37.16
CA ARG A 438 10.53 -28.40 -37.53
C ARG A 438 11.34 -28.55 -38.81
N ALA A 439 12.05 -29.67 -38.93
CA ALA A 439 12.79 -30.01 -40.16
C ALA A 439 11.85 -30.17 -41.37
N LEU A 440 10.71 -30.82 -41.17
CA LEU A 440 9.69 -30.96 -42.22
C LEU A 440 9.09 -29.59 -42.61
N SER A 441 8.79 -28.72 -41.65
CA SER A 441 8.28 -27.36 -41.91
C SER A 441 9.31 -26.50 -42.66
N THR A 442 10.59 -26.59 -42.31
CA THR A 442 11.68 -25.83 -42.96
C THR A 442 11.92 -26.36 -44.36
N SER A 443 12.04 -27.69 -44.52
CA SER A 443 12.21 -28.32 -45.88
C SER A 443 11.00 -28.04 -46.78
N GLY A 444 9.79 -27.92 -46.20
CA GLY A 444 8.58 -27.51 -46.93
C GLY A 444 8.66 -26.07 -47.44
N LYS A 445 9.21 -25.15 -46.68
CA LYS A 445 9.45 -23.75 -47.14
C LYS A 445 10.50 -23.70 -48.24
N ASP A 446 11.61 -24.40 -48.08
CA ASP A 446 12.65 -24.53 -49.14
C ASP A 446 12.09 -25.13 -50.42
N TYR A 447 11.13 -26.06 -50.30
CA TYR A 447 10.44 -26.63 -51.43
C TYR A 447 9.54 -25.63 -52.16
N LEU A 448 8.78 -24.80 -51.37
CA LEU A 448 7.95 -23.73 -51.95
C LEU A 448 8.80 -22.70 -52.67
N ASP A 449 9.98 -22.37 -52.20
CA ASP A 449 10.93 -21.46 -52.85
C ASP A 449 11.48 -22.09 -54.15
N LYS A 450 11.85 -23.39 -54.16
CA LYS A 450 12.24 -24.12 -55.36
C LYS A 450 11.09 -24.25 -56.33
N MET A 451 9.86 -24.49 -55.86
CA MET A 451 8.66 -24.49 -56.69
C MET A 451 8.41 -23.13 -57.35
N LEU A 452 8.54 -22.04 -56.55
CA LEU A 452 8.44 -20.66 -57.05
C LEU A 452 9.46 -20.42 -58.19
N GLN A 453 10.69 -20.80 -57.98
CA GLN A 453 11.76 -20.66 -58.98
C GLN A 453 11.44 -21.48 -60.27
N ARG A 454 11.09 -22.77 -60.11
CA ARG A 454 10.71 -23.66 -61.18
C ARG A 454 9.51 -23.10 -62.00
N GLU A 455 8.46 -22.68 -61.36
CA GLU A 455 7.26 -22.15 -62.01
C GLU A 455 7.54 -20.77 -62.65
N SER A 456 8.43 -19.95 -62.04
CA SER A 456 8.89 -18.70 -62.65
C SER A 456 9.68 -18.91 -63.93
N GLU A 457 10.57 -19.90 -63.93
CA GLU A 457 11.33 -20.30 -65.18
C GLU A 457 10.39 -20.88 -66.21
N ARG A 458 9.46 -21.77 -65.85
CA ARG A 458 8.52 -22.42 -66.77
C ARG A 458 7.55 -21.45 -67.42
N THR A 459 7.03 -20.48 -66.64
CA THR A 459 6.03 -19.51 -67.15
C THR A 459 6.67 -18.26 -67.74
N GLY A 460 7.93 -18.00 -67.42
CA GLY A 460 8.62 -16.75 -67.79
C GLY A 460 8.05 -15.52 -67.01
N ILE A 461 7.44 -15.76 -65.90
CA ILE A 461 6.90 -14.69 -65.05
C ILE A 461 7.82 -14.48 -63.83
N THR A 462 8.73 -13.54 -63.93
CA THR A 462 9.70 -13.23 -62.86
C THR A 462 9.12 -12.58 -61.60
N SER A 463 7.86 -12.14 -61.68
CA SER A 463 7.15 -11.46 -60.57
C SER A 463 6.17 -12.36 -59.82
N LEU A 464 6.29 -13.71 -60.02
CA LEU A 464 5.51 -14.66 -59.21
C LEU A 464 5.83 -14.53 -57.71
N LYS A 465 4.81 -14.70 -56.90
CA LYS A 465 4.98 -14.83 -55.45
C LYS A 465 4.13 -15.95 -54.92
N ILE A 466 4.69 -16.81 -54.07
CA ILE A 466 3.90 -17.71 -53.23
C ILE A 466 3.67 -17.00 -51.92
N ALA A 467 2.40 -16.86 -51.49
CA ALA A 467 2.00 -16.28 -50.24
C ALA A 467 0.84 -17.08 -49.65
N SER A 468 0.56 -16.88 -48.36
CA SER A 468 -0.56 -17.53 -47.65
C SER A 468 -1.51 -16.53 -47.04
N ASN A 469 -2.78 -16.91 -46.93
CA ASN A 469 -3.76 -16.20 -46.11
C ASN A 469 -4.72 -17.18 -45.42
N ASN A 470 -5.41 -16.74 -44.39
CA ASN A 470 -6.30 -17.57 -43.57
C ASN A 470 -7.55 -18.09 -44.31
N VAL A 471 -7.87 -17.58 -45.51
CA VAL A 471 -9.10 -17.93 -46.26
C VAL A 471 -8.84 -18.99 -47.30
N PHE A 472 -7.69 -18.92 -48.01
CA PHE A 472 -7.38 -19.75 -49.17
C PHE A 472 -6.11 -20.59 -48.99
N GLY A 473 -5.39 -20.44 -47.86
CA GLY A 473 -4.10 -21.06 -47.62
C GLY A 473 -2.98 -20.51 -48.52
N TYR A 474 -2.06 -21.37 -48.98
CA TYR A 474 -1.00 -20.98 -49.91
C TYR A 474 -1.54 -20.75 -51.31
N TYR A 475 -1.08 -19.71 -51.99
CA TYR A 475 -1.43 -19.37 -53.36
C TYR A 475 -0.26 -18.75 -54.11
N ILE A 476 -0.31 -18.89 -55.42
CA ILE A 476 0.59 -18.21 -56.35
C ILE A 476 -0.08 -16.91 -56.78
N GLU A 477 0.54 -15.77 -56.52
CA GLU A 477 0.05 -14.45 -56.94
C GLU A 477 0.71 -14.04 -58.25
N VAL A 478 -0.13 -13.75 -59.28
CA VAL A 478 0.27 -13.31 -60.61
C VAL A 478 -0.27 -11.93 -60.84
N ARG A 479 0.57 -10.97 -61.25
CA ARG A 479 0.12 -9.64 -61.63
C ARG A 479 -0.73 -9.69 -62.89
N ASN A 480 -1.75 -8.88 -63.03
CA ASN A 480 -2.66 -8.85 -64.19
C ASN A 480 -1.94 -8.65 -65.53
N THR A 481 -0.73 -8.07 -65.54
CA THR A 481 0.12 -7.90 -66.74
C THR A 481 0.64 -9.24 -67.33
N HIS A 482 0.56 -10.33 -66.56
CA HIS A 482 1.09 -11.63 -66.94
C HIS A 482 0.03 -12.76 -66.97
N LYS A 483 -1.27 -12.41 -66.82
CA LYS A 483 -2.35 -13.41 -66.71
C LYS A 483 -2.44 -14.34 -67.86
N ASP A 484 -2.07 -13.86 -69.08
CA ASP A 484 -2.13 -14.65 -70.30
C ASP A 484 -0.99 -15.72 -70.44
N LYS A 485 -0.03 -15.70 -69.47
CA LYS A 485 1.07 -16.67 -69.38
C LYS A 485 0.80 -17.73 -68.28
N VAL A 486 -0.37 -17.67 -67.67
CA VAL A 486 -0.74 -18.60 -66.58
C VAL A 486 -1.11 -19.98 -67.26
N PRO A 487 -0.56 -21.07 -66.74
CA PRO A 487 -0.90 -22.39 -67.21
C PRO A 487 -2.36 -22.77 -66.98
N GLU A 488 -2.98 -23.53 -67.88
CA GLU A 488 -4.40 -23.91 -67.78
C GLU A 488 -4.70 -24.80 -66.56
N GLU A 489 -3.70 -25.53 -66.04
CA GLU A 489 -3.83 -26.39 -64.89
C GLU A 489 -3.86 -25.63 -63.59
N TRP A 490 -3.55 -24.32 -63.61
CA TRP A 490 -3.66 -23.49 -62.35
C TRP A 490 -5.08 -23.07 -62.12
N ILE A 491 -5.60 -23.40 -60.94
CA ILE A 491 -6.97 -23.12 -60.55
C ILE A 491 -7.04 -21.70 -59.92
N ARG A 492 -7.73 -20.78 -60.58
CA ARG A 492 -7.97 -19.42 -60.09
C ARG A 492 -8.88 -19.44 -58.88
N LYS A 493 -8.47 -18.83 -57.76
CA LYS A 493 -9.23 -18.73 -56.52
C LYS A 493 -9.75 -17.32 -56.23
N GLN A 494 -8.99 -16.29 -56.58
CA GLN A 494 -9.36 -14.93 -56.32
C GLN A 494 -8.82 -13.97 -57.37
N THR A 495 -9.64 -12.98 -57.75
CA THR A 495 -9.23 -11.85 -58.59
C THR A 495 -9.16 -10.59 -57.72
N LEU A 496 -8.01 -9.93 -57.75
CA LEU A 496 -7.75 -8.66 -57.08
C LEU A 496 -7.64 -7.54 -58.12
N VAL A 497 -7.60 -6.29 -57.68
CA VAL A 497 -7.47 -5.13 -58.60
C VAL A 497 -6.23 -5.21 -59.47
N ASN A 498 -5.08 -5.64 -58.92
CA ASN A 498 -3.79 -5.63 -59.61
C ASN A 498 -3.15 -7.04 -59.80
N ALA A 499 -3.80 -8.10 -59.32
CA ALA A 499 -3.26 -9.47 -59.38
C ALA A 499 -4.39 -10.52 -59.36
N GLU A 500 -4.07 -11.73 -59.81
CA GLU A 500 -4.93 -12.91 -59.61
C GLU A 500 -4.18 -13.95 -58.74
N ARG A 501 -4.94 -14.73 -58.00
CA ARG A 501 -4.40 -15.75 -57.09
C ARG A 501 -4.83 -17.14 -57.59
N TYR A 502 -3.84 -17.98 -57.69
CA TYR A 502 -3.98 -19.34 -58.19
C TYR A 502 -3.49 -20.38 -57.21
N ILE A 503 -4.03 -21.60 -57.34
CA ILE A 503 -3.52 -22.77 -56.62
C ILE A 503 -3.25 -23.90 -57.62
N THR A 504 -2.26 -24.77 -57.28
CA THR A 504 -1.99 -26.01 -57.97
C THR A 504 -2.27 -27.20 -57.06
N GLU A 505 -2.49 -28.39 -57.58
CA GLU A 505 -2.69 -29.60 -56.75
C GLU A 505 -1.45 -29.89 -55.93
N GLU A 506 -0.25 -29.70 -56.45
CA GLU A 506 1.01 -29.85 -55.78
C GLU A 506 1.14 -28.86 -54.59
N LEU A 507 0.76 -27.59 -54.81
CA LEU A 507 0.78 -26.56 -53.75
C LEU A 507 -0.20 -26.92 -52.62
N LYS A 508 -1.36 -27.45 -52.98
CA LYS A 508 -2.38 -27.87 -51.99
C LYS A 508 -1.95 -29.08 -51.16
N GLU A 509 -1.29 -30.06 -51.79
CA GLU A 509 -0.74 -31.23 -51.09
C GLU A 509 0.36 -30.83 -50.10
N TYR A 510 1.27 -29.93 -50.49
CA TYR A 510 2.32 -29.42 -49.64
C TYR A 510 1.78 -28.51 -48.55
N GLU A 511 0.80 -27.67 -48.84
CA GLU A 511 0.09 -26.86 -47.87
C GLU A 511 -0.47 -27.72 -46.73
N SER A 512 -1.15 -28.82 -47.09
CA SER A 512 -1.72 -29.72 -46.07
C SER A 512 -0.65 -30.34 -45.18
N LYS A 513 0.55 -30.64 -45.72
CA LYS A 513 1.70 -31.16 -44.97
C LYS A 513 2.32 -30.09 -44.07
N ILE A 514 2.50 -28.85 -44.53
CA ILE A 514 3.12 -27.75 -43.79
C ILE A 514 2.20 -27.25 -42.67
N LEU A 515 0.93 -26.97 -42.99
CA LEU A 515 -0.05 -26.51 -41.98
C LEU A 515 -0.28 -27.57 -40.90
N GLY A 516 -0.36 -28.87 -41.30
CA GLY A 516 -0.46 -29.93 -40.31
C GLY A 516 0.76 -30.08 -39.43
N ALA A 517 1.95 -29.79 -39.93
CA ALA A 517 3.18 -29.77 -39.14
C ALA A 517 3.24 -28.56 -38.21
N GLU A 518 2.89 -27.37 -38.67
CA GLU A 518 2.86 -26.13 -37.84
C GLU A 518 1.85 -26.23 -36.71
N GLU A 519 0.64 -26.75 -36.95
CA GLU A 519 -0.36 -26.98 -35.88
C GLU A 519 0.13 -27.98 -34.82
N ARG A 520 0.81 -29.08 -35.28
CA ARG A 520 1.39 -30.07 -34.36
C ARG A 520 2.54 -29.49 -33.56
N ILE A 521 3.44 -28.72 -34.21
CA ILE A 521 4.53 -28.02 -33.52
C ILE A 521 3.97 -27.16 -32.40
N MET A 522 2.96 -26.31 -32.67
CA MET A 522 2.34 -25.45 -31.64
C MET A 522 1.72 -26.27 -30.50
N ALA A 523 1.01 -27.34 -30.80
CA ALA A 523 0.40 -28.19 -29.78
C ALA A 523 1.44 -28.89 -28.89
N ILE A 524 2.55 -29.38 -29.48
CA ILE A 524 3.65 -30.00 -28.72
C ILE A 524 4.37 -28.96 -27.87
N GLU A 525 4.72 -27.78 -28.42
CA GLU A 525 5.36 -26.71 -27.65
C GLU A 525 4.52 -26.26 -26.47
N GLN A 526 3.19 -26.09 -26.67
CA GLN A 526 2.27 -25.76 -25.60
C GLN A 526 2.24 -26.82 -24.50
N LYS A 527 2.20 -28.10 -24.90
CA LYS A 527 2.20 -29.19 -23.91
C LYS A 527 3.49 -29.24 -23.11
N LEU A 528 4.65 -29.22 -23.80
CA LEU A 528 5.97 -29.27 -23.15
C LEU A 528 6.19 -28.08 -22.21
N PHE A 529 5.72 -26.91 -22.61
CA PHE A 529 5.77 -25.71 -21.75
C PHE A 529 4.85 -25.84 -20.53
N ALA A 530 3.63 -26.31 -20.70
CA ALA A 530 2.69 -26.55 -19.61
C ALA A 530 3.23 -27.58 -18.62
N ASP A 531 3.85 -28.68 -19.12
CA ASP A 531 4.49 -29.71 -18.30
C ASP A 531 5.67 -29.13 -17.51
N LEU A 532 6.49 -28.25 -18.12
CA LEU A 532 7.56 -27.54 -17.44
C LEU A 532 7.01 -26.64 -16.31
N VAL A 533 6.01 -25.81 -16.60
CA VAL A 533 5.40 -24.89 -15.62
C VAL A 533 4.81 -25.68 -14.45
N GLN A 534 4.13 -26.79 -14.73
CA GLN A 534 3.58 -27.66 -13.67
C GLN A 534 4.70 -28.28 -12.82
N TRP A 535 5.79 -28.73 -13.45
CA TRP A 535 6.94 -29.27 -12.73
C TRP A 535 7.61 -28.22 -11.84
N MET A 536 7.62 -26.97 -12.25
CA MET A 536 8.24 -25.86 -11.49
C MET A 536 7.52 -25.56 -10.16
N ASN A 537 6.26 -25.98 -9.95
CA ASN A 537 5.50 -25.72 -8.73
C ASN A 537 6.21 -26.23 -7.45
N GLN A 538 7.02 -27.29 -7.53
CA GLN A 538 7.82 -27.78 -6.41
C GLN A 538 8.88 -26.77 -5.91
N TYR A 539 9.22 -25.75 -6.71
CA TYR A 539 10.21 -24.73 -6.39
C TYR A 539 9.60 -23.42 -5.88
N ILE A 540 8.28 -23.35 -5.70
CA ILE A 540 7.60 -22.14 -5.20
C ILE A 540 8.23 -21.65 -3.90
N LYS A 541 8.32 -22.49 -2.86
CA LYS A 541 8.89 -22.13 -1.56
C LYS A 541 10.35 -21.69 -1.62
N PRO A 542 11.28 -22.43 -2.26
CA PRO A 542 12.67 -21.99 -2.42
C PRO A 542 12.80 -20.63 -3.11
N VAL A 543 12.02 -20.37 -4.17
CA VAL A 543 12.07 -19.09 -4.88
C VAL A 543 11.47 -17.97 -4.04
N GLN A 544 10.38 -18.20 -3.31
CA GLN A 544 9.82 -17.21 -2.37
C GLN A 544 10.81 -16.88 -1.24
N GLN A 545 11.52 -17.86 -0.71
CA GLN A 545 12.59 -17.62 0.26
C GLN A 545 13.69 -16.73 -0.32
N ASN A 546 14.16 -17.02 -1.52
CA ASN A 546 15.12 -16.18 -2.23
C ASN A 546 14.61 -14.76 -2.43
N ALA A 547 13.37 -14.61 -2.88
CA ALA A 547 12.74 -13.30 -3.07
C ALA A 547 12.76 -12.45 -1.79
N TYR A 548 12.38 -13.04 -0.66
CA TYR A 548 12.41 -12.37 0.64
C TYR A 548 13.83 -12.01 1.09
N LEU A 549 14.80 -12.91 0.94
CA LEU A 549 16.19 -12.67 1.35
C LEU A 549 16.85 -11.60 0.46
N ILE A 550 16.61 -11.63 -0.84
CA ILE A 550 17.09 -10.59 -1.77
C ILE A 550 16.44 -9.25 -1.46
N ALA A 551 15.14 -9.20 -1.18
CA ALA A 551 14.47 -7.97 -0.76
C ALA A 551 15.09 -7.40 0.52
N LYS A 552 15.43 -8.27 1.50
CA LYS A 552 16.12 -7.88 2.75
C LYS A 552 17.51 -7.31 2.47
N ILE A 553 18.30 -7.96 1.64
CA ILE A 553 19.64 -7.46 1.23
C ILE A 553 19.49 -6.11 0.52
N ASP A 554 18.54 -5.97 -0.40
CA ASP A 554 18.30 -4.75 -1.16
C ASP A 554 17.93 -3.56 -0.26
N CYS A 555 17.06 -3.76 0.73
CA CYS A 555 16.75 -2.74 1.74
C CYS A 555 18.01 -2.31 2.53
N LEU A 556 18.83 -3.27 2.96
CA LEU A 556 20.04 -2.98 3.73
C LEU A 556 21.11 -2.29 2.87
N CYS A 557 21.26 -2.67 1.60
CA CYS A 557 22.08 -1.95 0.61
C CYS A 557 21.57 -0.53 0.42
N GLY A 558 20.25 -0.36 0.30
CA GLY A 558 19.62 0.95 0.18
C GLY A 558 19.89 1.86 1.39
N PHE A 559 19.87 1.32 2.61
CA PHE A 559 20.22 2.06 3.82
C PHE A 559 21.71 2.40 3.87
N ALA A 560 22.60 1.51 3.45
CA ALA A 560 24.04 1.79 3.37
C ALA A 560 24.34 2.90 2.36
N GLN A 561 23.71 2.87 1.19
CA GLN A 561 23.81 3.92 0.18
C GLN A 561 23.26 5.25 0.69
N LEU A 562 22.07 5.25 1.32
CA LEU A 562 21.47 6.43 1.93
C LEU A 562 22.41 7.06 2.99
N ALA A 563 23.02 6.22 3.82
CA ALA A 563 23.94 6.65 4.86
C ALA A 563 25.22 7.25 4.31
N SER A 564 25.73 6.72 3.19
CA SER A 564 26.90 7.25 2.49
C SER A 564 26.61 8.58 1.81
N ASP A 565 25.50 8.67 1.07
CA ASP A 565 25.08 9.85 0.31
C ASP A 565 24.78 11.05 1.20
N ASN A 566 24.33 10.81 2.46
CA ASN A 566 23.79 11.84 3.33
C ASN A 566 24.57 12.02 4.64
N ASN A 567 25.71 11.36 4.80
CA ASN A 567 26.49 11.37 6.04
C ASN A 567 25.65 11.01 7.27
N TYR A 568 24.82 9.95 7.15
CA TYR A 568 24.08 9.43 8.29
C TYR A 568 24.99 8.55 9.15
N VAL A 569 24.74 8.57 10.47
CA VAL A 569 25.56 7.88 11.45
C VAL A 569 24.86 6.68 12.04
N TYR A 570 25.65 5.76 12.56
CA TYR A 570 25.19 4.59 13.31
C TYR A 570 24.50 5.04 14.61
N PRO A 571 23.21 4.74 14.84
CA PRO A 571 22.55 5.07 16.10
C PRO A 571 22.86 3.98 17.15
N ALA A 572 23.26 4.37 18.34
CA ALA A 572 23.39 3.46 19.47
C ALA A 572 22.02 3.19 20.08
N LEU A 573 21.49 1.97 19.91
CA LEU A 573 20.25 1.54 20.55
C LEU A 573 20.50 0.70 21.78
N ASP A 574 19.76 1.00 22.84
CA ASP A 574 19.79 0.26 24.09
C ASP A 574 18.40 0.14 24.74
N ASP A 575 18.34 -0.52 25.89
CA ASP A 575 17.09 -0.70 26.66
C ASP A 575 16.83 0.43 27.67
N SER A 576 17.58 1.52 27.60
CA SER A 576 17.35 2.71 28.42
C SER A 576 16.04 3.43 28.01
N HIS A 577 15.70 4.45 28.80
CA HIS A 577 14.60 5.36 28.46
C HIS A 577 15.11 6.68 27.86
N ASP A 578 16.42 6.78 27.62
CA ASP A 578 17.04 8.03 27.19
C ASP A 578 16.89 8.22 25.67
N LEU A 579 16.80 9.45 25.26
CA LEU A 579 16.89 9.87 23.88
C LEU A 579 17.87 11.03 23.80
N ASP A 580 19.03 10.81 23.23
CA ASP A 580 20.09 11.80 23.04
C ASP A 580 20.46 11.90 21.57
N ILE A 581 20.10 13.00 20.94
CA ILE A 581 20.37 13.31 19.54
C ILE A 581 21.23 14.56 19.48
N VAL A 582 22.45 14.43 18.98
CA VAL A 582 23.38 15.54 18.79
C VAL A 582 23.40 15.93 17.32
N ASP A 583 23.21 17.21 17.03
CA ASP A 583 23.17 17.79 15.68
C ASP A 583 22.23 16.99 14.71
N GLY A 584 21.02 16.70 15.20
CA GLY A 584 19.98 16.05 14.41
C GLY A 584 19.50 16.92 13.25
N ARG A 585 19.20 16.30 12.10
CA ARG A 585 18.70 16.96 10.89
C ARG A 585 17.38 16.30 10.45
N HIS A 586 16.52 17.08 9.79
CA HIS A 586 15.26 16.57 9.27
C HIS A 586 15.49 15.89 7.90
N PRO A 587 15.30 14.57 7.76
CA PRO A 587 15.71 13.82 6.56
C PRO A 587 15.04 14.29 5.28
N VAL A 588 13.80 14.79 5.36
CA VAL A 588 13.06 15.27 4.18
C VAL A 588 13.40 16.72 3.88
N ILE A 589 13.37 17.61 4.89
CA ILE A 589 13.60 19.04 4.68
C ILE A 589 15.02 19.29 4.18
N GLU A 590 16.04 18.62 4.73
CA GLU A 590 17.44 18.81 4.30
C GLU A 590 17.65 18.54 2.81
N LYS A 591 16.81 17.68 2.21
CA LYS A 591 16.86 17.34 0.78
C LYS A 591 16.07 18.30 -0.12
N GLN A 592 15.19 19.09 0.46
CA GLN A 592 14.38 20.06 -0.27
C GLN A 592 14.98 21.49 -0.23
N LEU A 593 15.99 21.72 0.61
CA LEU A 593 16.65 23.01 0.68
C LEU A 593 17.39 23.32 -0.64
N PRO A 594 17.44 24.59 -1.05
CA PRO A 594 18.23 25.02 -2.19
C PRO A 594 19.70 24.64 -2.05
N ILE A 595 20.37 24.42 -3.18
CA ILE A 595 21.80 24.11 -3.20
C ILE A 595 22.57 25.25 -2.53
N GLY A 596 23.35 24.91 -1.49
CA GLY A 596 24.16 25.89 -0.73
C GLY A 596 23.50 26.38 0.56
N GLU A 597 22.26 26.04 0.84
CA GLU A 597 21.61 26.31 2.12
C GLU A 597 21.63 25.07 3.03
N PRO A 598 22.52 24.99 4.04
CA PRO A 598 22.57 23.84 4.94
C PRO A 598 21.37 23.84 5.90
N TYR A 599 20.88 22.65 6.22
CA TYR A 599 19.91 22.47 7.31
C TYR A 599 20.57 22.81 8.65
N ILE A 600 19.90 23.59 9.49
CA ILE A 600 20.42 23.92 10.83
C ILE A 600 20.11 22.75 11.78
N ALA A 601 21.18 22.04 12.15
CA ALA A 601 21.10 20.88 13.01
C ALA A 601 20.76 21.26 14.46
N ASN A 602 19.99 20.40 15.16
CA ASN A 602 19.51 20.65 16.52
C ASN A 602 19.78 19.46 17.45
N ASN A 603 20.06 19.75 18.72
CA ASN A 603 20.21 18.78 19.77
C ASN A 603 18.88 18.55 20.48
N VAL A 604 18.59 17.30 20.81
CA VAL A 604 17.41 16.93 21.60
C VAL A 604 17.85 15.86 22.60
N PHE A 605 17.70 16.17 23.90
CA PHE A 605 17.93 15.23 24.98
C PHE A 605 16.63 15.07 25.79
N LEU A 606 16.22 13.84 26.06
CA LEU A 606 15.07 13.48 26.88
C LEU A 606 15.40 12.26 27.74
N ASP A 607 15.06 12.34 29.03
CA ASP A 607 15.16 11.24 29.98
C ASP A 607 13.93 11.20 30.92
N ARG A 608 13.89 10.26 31.84
CA ARG A 608 12.77 10.14 32.80
C ARG A 608 12.96 10.93 34.09
N ASP A 609 14.19 11.37 34.37
CA ASP A 609 14.56 11.86 35.70
C ASP A 609 14.82 13.37 35.74
N THR A 610 15.41 13.93 34.66
CA THR A 610 15.83 15.33 34.61
C THR A 610 15.11 16.17 33.56
N GLN A 611 14.83 15.58 32.38
CA GLN A 611 14.27 16.32 31.24
C GLN A 611 13.27 15.44 30.48
N GLN A 612 12.12 15.18 31.13
CA GLN A 612 11.06 14.35 30.54
C GLN A 612 10.30 15.11 29.45
N ILE A 613 10.02 16.40 29.68
CA ILE A 613 9.25 17.26 28.80
C ILE A 613 10.09 18.47 28.39
N ILE A 614 10.22 18.71 27.10
CA ILE A 614 10.77 19.93 26.54
C ILE A 614 9.63 20.81 26.05
N MET A 615 9.45 21.97 26.69
CA MET A 615 8.58 23.04 26.19
C MET A 615 9.33 23.87 25.16
N ILE A 616 8.84 23.92 23.92
CA ILE A 616 9.49 24.65 22.84
C ILE A 616 8.66 25.88 22.48
N THR A 617 9.17 27.06 22.84
CA THR A 617 8.56 28.34 22.49
C THR A 617 9.26 28.99 21.29
N GLY A 618 8.66 30.00 20.71
CA GLY A 618 9.20 30.74 19.58
C GLY A 618 8.16 31.14 18.54
N PRO A 619 8.50 32.00 17.60
CA PRO A 619 7.57 32.49 16.60
C PRO A 619 7.13 31.40 15.63
N ASN A 620 5.99 31.60 14.97
CA ASN A 620 5.58 30.79 13.84
C ASN A 620 6.62 30.92 12.72
N MET A 621 6.84 29.87 11.93
CA MET A 621 7.87 29.76 10.90
C MET A 621 9.33 29.62 11.42
N SER A 622 9.55 29.61 12.74
CA SER A 622 10.89 29.38 13.30
C SER A 622 11.43 27.95 13.13
N GLY A 623 10.55 26.99 12.88
CA GLY A 623 10.91 25.57 12.68
C GLY A 623 10.58 24.65 13.85
N LYS A 624 9.76 25.07 14.82
CA LYS A 624 9.30 24.22 15.96
C LYS A 624 8.78 22.86 15.50
N SER A 625 7.78 22.85 14.62
CA SER A 625 7.17 21.62 14.09
C SER A 625 8.16 20.74 13.32
N ALA A 626 9.16 21.34 12.66
CA ALA A 626 10.23 20.61 11.98
C ALA A 626 11.13 19.86 12.97
N ILE A 627 11.45 20.45 14.13
CA ILE A 627 12.26 19.82 15.20
C ILE A 627 11.49 18.64 15.82
N LEU A 628 10.19 18.80 16.07
CA LEU A 628 9.35 17.71 16.56
C LEU A 628 9.37 16.52 15.59
N ARG A 629 9.03 16.77 14.32
CA ARG A 629 9.00 15.74 13.28
C ARG A 629 10.39 15.12 13.07
N GLN A 630 11.46 15.91 13.03
CA GLN A 630 12.85 15.45 12.96
C GLN A 630 13.14 14.38 14.01
N THR A 631 12.77 14.64 15.27
CA THR A 631 13.01 13.73 16.40
C THR A 631 12.30 12.39 16.19
N ALA A 632 11.01 12.42 15.82
CA ALA A 632 10.27 11.17 15.54
C ALA A 632 10.84 10.41 14.34
N LEU A 633 11.21 11.12 13.26
CA LEU A 633 11.76 10.48 12.06
C LEU A 633 13.13 9.86 12.31
N ILE A 634 13.98 10.47 13.15
CA ILE A 634 15.27 9.90 13.58
C ILE A 634 15.05 8.60 14.35
N VAL A 635 14.15 8.59 15.33
CA VAL A 635 13.79 7.39 16.09
C VAL A 635 13.23 6.30 15.17
N LEU A 636 12.33 6.66 14.28
CA LEU A 636 11.75 5.74 13.30
C LEU A 636 12.79 5.10 12.38
N LEU A 637 13.69 5.92 11.82
CA LEU A 637 14.80 5.44 10.98
C LEU A 637 15.69 4.47 11.74
N ALA A 638 16.05 4.78 12.98
CA ALA A 638 16.82 3.88 13.81
C ALA A 638 16.13 2.52 14.01
N GLN A 639 14.82 2.52 14.31
CA GLN A 639 14.08 1.29 14.62
C GLN A 639 13.64 0.48 13.39
N ILE A 640 13.71 1.03 12.17
CA ILE A 640 13.62 0.22 10.95
C ILE A 640 14.96 -0.43 10.54
N GLY A 641 16.06 -0.02 11.19
CA GLY A 641 17.42 -0.54 10.93
C GLY A 641 18.25 0.33 9.99
N SER A 642 17.87 1.59 9.76
CA SER A 642 18.65 2.58 9.01
C SER A 642 19.58 3.37 9.91
N PHE A 643 20.64 3.92 9.34
CA PHE A 643 21.41 5.00 9.96
C PHE A 643 20.59 6.29 9.98
N VAL A 644 20.98 7.25 10.84
CA VAL A 644 20.20 8.44 11.16
C VAL A 644 20.90 9.74 10.79
N PRO A 645 20.14 10.77 10.41
CA PRO A 645 20.66 12.11 10.10
C PRO A 645 21.02 12.89 11.37
N ALA A 646 22.12 12.52 12.00
CA ALA A 646 22.66 13.18 13.20
C ALA A 646 24.20 13.14 13.17
N LYS A 647 24.86 13.85 14.11
CA LYS A 647 26.27 13.66 14.39
C LYS A 647 26.48 12.47 15.32
N GLU A 648 25.66 12.36 16.33
CA GLU A 648 25.60 11.25 17.28
C GLU A 648 24.14 11.02 17.66
N ALA A 649 23.75 9.76 17.91
CA ALA A 649 22.42 9.43 18.41
C ALA A 649 22.48 8.20 19.33
N ARG A 650 21.99 8.35 20.55
CA ARG A 650 21.73 7.29 21.50
C ARG A 650 20.24 7.24 21.78
N ILE A 651 19.62 6.10 21.52
CA ILE A 651 18.17 5.97 21.52
C ILE A 651 17.76 4.75 22.34
N GLY A 652 17.13 4.98 23.50
CA GLY A 652 16.38 3.95 24.19
C GLY A 652 15.15 3.57 23.37
N VAL A 653 14.95 2.27 23.16
CA VAL A 653 13.86 1.77 22.29
C VAL A 653 12.53 2.39 22.66
N VAL A 654 11.83 2.91 21.65
CA VAL A 654 10.49 3.50 21.73
C VAL A 654 9.47 2.45 21.29
N ASP A 655 8.40 2.29 22.07
CA ASP A 655 7.33 1.35 21.74
C ASP A 655 6.13 2.03 21.06
N LYS A 656 5.93 3.34 21.30
CA LYS A 656 4.85 4.12 20.71
C LYS A 656 5.33 5.51 20.33
N ILE A 657 4.96 5.97 19.15
CA ILE A 657 5.19 7.34 18.68
C ILE A 657 3.83 7.98 18.44
N PHE A 658 3.61 9.11 19.11
CA PHE A 658 2.41 9.92 18.97
C PHE A 658 2.75 11.30 18.47
N THR A 659 1.99 11.79 17.50
CA THR A 659 2.15 13.16 17.04
C THR A 659 0.80 13.86 16.94
N ARG A 660 0.74 15.05 17.51
CA ARG A 660 -0.30 16.03 17.22
C ARG A 660 0.37 17.25 16.65
N VAL A 661 0.45 17.35 15.31
CA VAL A 661 1.17 18.41 14.59
C VAL A 661 0.29 18.99 13.49
N GLY A 662 0.04 20.30 13.55
CA GLY A 662 -0.68 21.04 12.52
C GLY A 662 -2.22 20.95 12.64
N ALA A 663 -2.93 21.92 12.06
CA ALA A 663 -4.37 21.88 11.90
C ALA A 663 -4.71 21.19 10.59
N SER A 664 -5.38 20.04 10.62
CA SER A 664 -5.99 19.44 9.44
C SER A 664 -7.49 19.77 9.45
N ASP A 665 -7.90 20.64 8.54
CA ASP A 665 -9.32 20.89 8.29
C ASP A 665 -9.94 19.66 7.63
N ASN A 666 -10.69 18.89 8.38
CA ASN A 666 -11.48 17.79 7.82
C ASN A 666 -12.92 18.28 7.57
N ILE A 667 -13.07 19.20 6.62
CA ILE A 667 -14.34 19.82 6.25
C ILE A 667 -15.36 18.77 5.78
N SER A 668 -14.90 17.63 5.27
CA SER A 668 -15.76 16.57 4.74
C SER A 668 -16.60 15.84 5.78
N MET A 669 -16.20 15.83 7.05
CA MET A 669 -16.94 15.18 8.14
C MET A 669 -17.77 16.17 9.00
N GLY A 670 -17.66 17.48 8.75
CA GLY A 670 -18.40 18.49 9.53
C GLY A 670 -17.93 18.65 10.97
N GLU A 671 -16.79 18.07 11.34
CA GLU A 671 -16.20 18.22 12.67
C GLU A 671 -15.46 19.55 12.78
N SER A 672 -15.59 20.21 13.94
CA SER A 672 -14.78 21.39 14.27
C SER A 672 -13.30 20.99 14.38
N THR A 673 -12.39 21.83 13.83
CA THR A 673 -10.92 21.65 13.96
C THR A 673 -10.47 21.41 15.38
N PHE A 674 -11.12 22.07 16.34
CA PHE A 674 -10.87 21.88 17.77
C PHE A 674 -11.33 20.50 18.28
N MET A 675 -12.46 19.97 17.79
CA MET A 675 -12.90 18.62 18.17
C MET A 675 -11.97 17.54 17.64
N VAL A 676 -11.47 17.70 16.40
CA VAL A 676 -10.45 16.80 15.84
C VAL A 676 -9.18 16.83 16.69
N GLU A 677 -8.72 18.04 17.08
CA GLU A 677 -7.58 18.21 17.97
C GLU A 677 -7.76 17.50 19.31
N MET A 678 -8.93 17.64 19.94
CA MET A 678 -9.24 16.98 21.22
C MET A 678 -9.34 15.46 21.08
N ASN A 679 -9.90 14.94 19.99
CA ASN A 679 -9.94 13.50 19.71
C ASN A 679 -8.54 12.91 19.53
N GLU A 680 -7.66 13.58 18.76
CA GLU A 680 -6.25 13.19 18.60
C GLU A 680 -5.54 13.21 19.96
N THR A 681 -5.70 14.26 20.76
CA THR A 681 -5.09 14.39 22.08
C THR A 681 -5.61 13.32 23.05
N ALA A 682 -6.91 13.06 23.06
CA ALA A 682 -7.51 12.01 23.89
C ALA A 682 -6.97 10.63 23.53
N SER A 683 -6.82 10.32 22.24
CA SER A 683 -6.18 9.07 21.77
C SER A 683 -4.76 8.94 22.31
N ILE A 684 -3.97 10.02 22.30
CA ILE A 684 -2.61 10.02 22.87
C ILE A 684 -2.65 9.71 24.36
N LEU A 685 -3.39 10.52 25.14
CA LEU A 685 -3.39 10.44 26.61
C LEU A 685 -3.86 9.09 27.15
N ASN A 686 -4.81 8.44 26.46
CA ASN A 686 -5.33 7.13 26.84
C ASN A 686 -4.41 5.95 26.47
N ASN A 687 -3.40 6.15 25.60
CA ASN A 687 -2.57 5.08 25.07
C ASN A 687 -1.07 5.20 25.39
N ILE A 688 -0.66 6.13 26.23
CA ILE A 688 0.74 6.32 26.63
C ILE A 688 1.30 5.12 27.38
N SER A 689 2.59 4.85 27.18
CA SER A 689 3.40 3.84 27.84
C SER A 689 4.68 4.47 28.38
N ASP A 690 5.45 3.70 29.11
CA ASP A 690 6.73 4.16 29.71
C ASP A 690 7.84 4.38 28.66
N ARG A 691 7.68 3.89 27.44
CA ARG A 691 8.59 4.08 26.30
C ARG A 691 8.03 4.96 25.20
N SER A 692 6.89 5.61 25.44
CA SER A 692 6.26 6.49 24.44
C SER A 692 7.09 7.73 24.15
N LEU A 693 7.10 8.14 22.88
CA LEU A 693 7.55 9.44 22.40
C LEU A 693 6.33 10.24 21.96
N VAL A 694 6.07 11.35 22.63
CA VAL A 694 4.90 12.21 22.41
C VAL A 694 5.32 13.55 21.84
N LEU A 695 4.73 13.97 20.72
CA LEU A 695 5.03 15.21 20.03
C LEU A 695 3.75 16.04 19.90
N LEU A 696 3.68 17.12 20.63
CA LEU A 696 2.52 18.02 20.68
C LEU A 696 2.88 19.37 20.07
N ASP A 697 2.10 19.85 19.11
CA ASP A 697 2.33 21.12 18.45
C ASP A 697 1.09 21.99 18.50
N GLU A 698 1.21 23.15 19.15
CA GLU A 698 0.20 24.20 19.23
C GLU A 698 -1.17 23.70 19.76
N ILE A 699 -1.20 22.91 20.82
CA ILE A 699 -2.42 22.46 21.47
C ILE A 699 -3.20 23.65 22.06
N GLY A 700 -4.54 23.64 21.90
CA GLY A 700 -5.43 24.68 22.40
C GLY A 700 -5.63 25.86 21.46
N ARG A 701 -5.09 25.82 20.22
CA ARG A 701 -5.21 26.93 19.26
C ARG A 701 -6.64 27.12 18.70
N GLY A 702 -7.45 26.05 18.71
CA GLY A 702 -8.80 26.05 18.12
C GLY A 702 -9.91 26.65 18.99
N THR A 703 -9.59 27.19 20.19
CA THR A 703 -10.55 27.73 21.17
C THR A 703 -10.13 29.09 21.69
N SER A 704 -10.76 29.60 22.76
CA SER A 704 -10.36 30.86 23.39
C SER A 704 -8.97 30.74 24.02
N THR A 705 -8.23 31.86 24.13
CA THR A 705 -6.85 31.88 24.65
C THR A 705 -6.75 31.25 26.04
N TYR A 706 -7.64 31.60 26.94
CA TYR A 706 -7.61 31.08 28.33
C TYR A 706 -7.95 29.60 28.41
N ASP A 707 -8.96 29.14 27.63
CA ASP A 707 -9.27 27.70 27.54
C ASP A 707 -8.10 26.94 26.96
N GLY A 708 -7.49 27.47 25.89
CA GLY A 708 -6.34 26.86 25.23
C GLY A 708 -5.13 26.70 26.14
N ILE A 709 -4.77 27.77 26.91
CA ILE A 709 -3.70 27.73 27.92
C ILE A 709 -4.03 26.71 29.00
N SER A 710 -5.27 26.73 29.54
CA SER A 710 -5.68 25.82 30.60
C SER A 710 -5.60 24.35 30.19
N ILE A 711 -6.03 24.03 28.99
CA ILE A 711 -5.96 22.67 28.44
C ILE A 711 -4.49 22.25 28.22
N ALA A 712 -3.66 23.12 27.61
CA ALA A 712 -2.26 22.83 27.34
C ALA A 712 -1.48 22.63 28.66
N TRP A 713 -1.76 23.44 29.68
CA TRP A 713 -1.19 23.31 31.03
C TRP A 713 -1.56 21.96 31.64
N ALA A 714 -2.86 21.65 31.71
CA ALA A 714 -3.38 20.42 32.33
C ALA A 714 -2.84 19.16 31.61
N ILE A 715 -2.70 19.17 30.27
CA ILE A 715 -2.09 18.07 29.51
C ILE A 715 -0.62 17.90 29.90
N SER A 716 0.13 18.99 30.02
CA SER A 716 1.56 18.93 30.34
C SER A 716 1.77 18.42 31.78
N GLU A 717 0.96 18.87 32.72
CA GLU A 717 0.93 18.41 34.11
C GLU A 717 0.57 16.92 34.17
N TYR A 718 -0.49 16.51 33.48
CA TYR A 718 -0.89 15.09 33.40
C TYR A 718 0.24 14.20 32.85
N LEU A 719 0.92 14.61 31.79
CA LEU A 719 2.04 13.85 31.20
C LEU A 719 3.23 13.78 32.17
N HIS A 720 3.51 14.88 32.90
CA HIS A 720 4.58 14.93 33.91
C HIS A 720 4.30 14.01 35.07
N GLU A 721 3.08 14.05 35.64
CA GLU A 721 2.67 13.26 36.80
C GLU A 721 2.35 11.80 36.47
N HIS A 722 2.11 11.47 35.18
CA HIS A 722 1.73 10.14 34.77
C HIS A 722 2.82 9.10 35.12
N PRO A 723 2.45 7.92 35.70
CA PRO A 723 3.44 6.91 36.12
C PRO A 723 4.35 6.42 34.98
N ALA A 724 3.88 6.44 33.75
CA ALA A 724 4.65 6.05 32.55
C ALA A 724 5.75 7.07 32.21
N LYS A 725 5.64 8.34 32.63
CA LYS A 725 6.61 9.40 32.34
C LYS A 725 7.06 9.43 30.87
N PRO A 726 6.14 9.59 29.90
CA PRO A 726 6.48 9.55 28.48
C PRO A 726 7.43 10.68 28.09
N LYS A 727 8.39 10.41 27.21
CA LYS A 727 9.26 11.44 26.61
C LYS A 727 8.41 12.38 25.76
N THR A 728 8.45 13.69 26.04
CA THR A 728 7.54 14.64 25.38
C THR A 728 8.27 15.87 24.84
N LEU A 729 8.00 16.22 23.58
CA LEU A 729 8.29 17.52 22.99
C LEU A 729 6.99 18.29 22.79
N PHE A 730 6.85 19.45 23.42
CA PHE A 730 5.66 20.27 23.36
C PHE A 730 5.99 21.64 22.76
N ALA A 731 5.65 21.86 21.50
CA ALA A 731 5.79 23.17 20.88
C ALA A 731 4.53 24.01 21.12
N THR A 732 4.71 25.24 21.57
CA THR A 732 3.61 26.15 21.92
C THR A 732 3.94 27.59 21.57
N HIS A 733 2.90 28.39 21.42
CA HIS A 733 3.00 29.85 21.32
C HIS A 733 2.54 30.54 22.62
N TYR A 734 2.09 29.75 23.63
CA TYR A 734 1.74 30.24 24.92
C TYR A 734 2.98 30.43 25.80
N HIS A 735 3.34 31.70 26.10
CA HIS A 735 4.52 32.02 26.90
C HIS A 735 4.29 31.71 28.39
N GLU A 736 3.05 31.68 28.82
CA GLU A 736 2.64 31.32 30.17
C GLU A 736 3.08 29.92 30.58
N LEU A 737 3.17 29.00 29.63
CA LEU A 737 3.67 27.66 29.91
C LEU A 737 5.16 27.61 30.28
N ASN A 738 5.92 28.69 30.08
CA ASN A 738 7.29 28.78 30.56
C ASN A 738 7.38 28.73 32.10
N GLU A 739 6.34 29.16 32.80
CA GLU A 739 6.29 29.15 34.26
C GLU A 739 6.23 27.73 34.83
N MET A 740 5.83 26.74 34.03
CA MET A 740 5.79 25.33 34.46
C MET A 740 7.15 24.79 34.93
N THR A 741 8.26 25.32 34.43
CA THR A 741 9.61 24.90 34.86
C THR A 741 9.94 25.29 36.30
N GLU A 742 9.24 26.25 36.87
CA GLU A 742 9.39 26.65 38.28
C GLU A 742 8.69 25.65 39.23
N THR A 743 7.66 24.97 38.71
CA THR A 743 6.83 24.07 39.52
C THR A 743 7.19 22.61 39.27
N PHE A 744 7.56 22.24 38.05
CA PHE A 744 7.77 20.85 37.60
C PHE A 744 9.24 20.61 37.24
N GLU A 745 9.98 19.88 38.05
CA GLU A 745 11.44 19.69 37.92
C GLU A 745 11.88 19.05 36.57
N ARG A 746 11.06 18.14 35.98
CA ARG A 746 11.36 17.41 34.74
C ARG A 746 10.84 18.11 33.48
N ILE A 747 10.28 19.32 33.61
CA ILE A 747 9.91 20.15 32.48
C ILE A 747 11.04 21.16 32.23
N LYS A 748 11.52 21.29 31.00
CA LYS A 748 12.58 22.25 30.63
C LYS A 748 12.09 23.13 29.49
N ASN A 749 12.42 24.44 29.59
CA ASN A 749 12.09 25.39 28.53
C ASN A 749 13.20 25.51 27.51
N PHE A 750 12.82 25.47 26.27
CA PHE A 750 13.67 25.75 25.12
C PHE A 750 12.96 26.74 24.20
N ASN A 751 13.74 27.48 23.44
CA ASN A 751 13.19 28.32 22.39
C ASN A 751 13.96 28.14 21.08
N VAL A 752 13.28 28.41 19.97
CA VAL A 752 13.95 28.46 18.66
C VAL A 752 14.46 29.87 18.44
N SER A 753 15.79 30.01 18.45
CA SER A 753 16.47 31.30 18.48
C SER A 753 16.19 32.14 17.22
N VAL A 754 16.05 33.45 17.48
CA VAL A 754 15.75 34.48 16.48
C VAL A 754 16.71 35.62 16.69
N LYS A 755 17.25 36.20 15.63
CA LYS A 755 18.08 37.39 15.69
C LYS A 755 17.33 38.59 15.14
N GLU A 756 17.10 39.57 15.98
CA GLU A 756 16.51 40.83 15.56
C GLU A 756 17.55 41.69 14.86
N LEU A 757 17.23 42.10 13.66
CA LEU A 757 17.96 43.11 12.88
C LEU A 757 17.09 44.38 12.83
N LYS A 758 17.69 45.57 12.68
CA LYS A 758 16.99 46.87 12.75
C LYS A 758 15.64 46.94 12.01
N ASP A 759 15.46 46.17 10.94
CA ASP A 759 14.25 46.16 10.12
C ASP A 759 13.68 44.76 9.81
N ASN A 760 14.37 43.68 10.16
CA ASN A 760 13.98 42.29 9.87
C ASN A 760 14.29 41.35 11.02
N VAL A 761 13.60 40.22 11.06
CA VAL A 761 13.88 39.14 11.96
C VAL A 761 14.53 38.01 11.19
N LEU A 762 15.70 37.56 11.62
CA LEU A 762 16.39 36.41 11.08
C LEU A 762 16.12 35.19 11.96
N PHE A 763 15.43 34.20 11.42
CA PHE A 763 15.19 32.93 12.09
C PHE A 763 16.46 32.07 12.03
N LEU A 764 17.11 31.90 13.17
CA LEU A 764 18.35 31.11 13.25
C LEU A 764 18.04 29.60 13.26
N ARG A 765 16.80 29.21 13.50
CA ARG A 765 16.31 27.81 13.52
C ARG A 765 17.11 26.89 14.46
N LYS A 766 17.77 27.44 15.46
CA LYS A 766 18.57 26.70 16.46
C LYS A 766 17.77 26.63 17.76
N LEU A 767 17.60 25.43 18.28
CA LEU A 767 17.00 25.17 19.58
C LEU A 767 18.02 25.52 20.66
N VAL A 768 17.65 26.38 21.59
CA VAL A 768 18.48 26.83 22.71
C VAL A 768 17.68 26.75 24.00
N GLU A 769 18.35 26.51 25.10
CA GLU A 769 17.76 26.44 26.42
C GLU A 769 17.20 27.81 26.87
N GLY A 770 16.09 27.82 27.58
CA GLY A 770 15.37 29.00 28.06
C GLY A 770 14.09 29.28 27.28
N GLY A 771 13.16 30.02 27.87
CA GLY A 771 11.93 30.47 27.26
C GLY A 771 12.12 31.71 26.38
N SER A 772 11.19 31.92 25.43
CA SER A 772 11.09 33.21 24.69
C SER A 772 10.08 34.12 25.40
N GLU A 773 10.46 35.34 25.72
CA GLU A 773 9.58 36.33 26.36
C GLU A 773 8.82 37.22 25.36
N HIS A 774 9.18 37.18 24.07
CA HIS A 774 8.65 38.09 23.04
C HIS A 774 7.79 37.40 21.99
N SER A 775 6.68 38.07 21.66
CA SER A 775 5.81 37.68 20.55
C SER A 775 6.31 38.26 19.23
N PHE A 776 6.52 37.44 18.22
CA PHE A 776 7.01 37.85 16.90
C PHE A 776 5.91 37.89 15.81
N GLY A 777 4.63 37.71 16.17
CA GLY A 777 3.53 37.69 15.23
C GLY A 777 3.44 38.90 14.30
N ILE A 778 3.66 40.10 14.84
CA ILE A 778 3.64 41.35 14.06
C ILE A 778 4.83 41.45 13.09
N HIS A 779 5.99 40.88 13.44
CA HIS A 779 7.15 40.81 12.54
C HIS A 779 6.88 39.86 11.35
N VAL A 780 6.24 38.74 11.59
CA VAL A 780 5.81 37.80 10.53
C VAL A 780 4.78 38.48 9.63
N ALA A 781 3.82 39.22 10.21
CA ALA A 781 2.84 39.99 9.46
C ALA A 781 3.50 41.05 8.55
N LYS A 782 4.59 41.69 9.02
CA LYS A 782 5.41 42.63 8.22
C LYS A 782 6.06 41.90 7.04
N MET A 783 6.63 40.71 7.27
CA MET A 783 7.26 39.90 6.21
C MET A 783 6.23 39.41 5.16
N ALA A 784 5.00 39.13 5.59
CA ALA A 784 3.89 38.76 4.70
C ALA A 784 3.34 39.95 3.86
N GLY A 785 3.85 41.17 4.07
CA GLY A 785 3.44 42.33 3.30
C GLY A 785 2.19 43.06 3.80
N ILE A 786 1.80 42.87 5.06
CA ILE A 786 0.66 43.63 5.64
C ILE A 786 0.95 45.13 5.66
N PRO A 787 -0.05 45.98 5.30
CA PRO A 787 0.15 47.42 5.23
C PRO A 787 0.70 48.04 6.51
N GLN A 788 1.66 48.94 6.40
CA GLN A 788 2.37 49.58 7.52
C GLN A 788 1.44 50.25 8.54
N GLN A 789 0.31 50.80 8.12
CA GLN A 789 -0.68 51.42 9.03
C GLN A 789 -1.29 50.38 9.99
N VAL A 790 -1.58 49.18 9.48
CA VAL A 790 -2.13 48.04 10.28
C VAL A 790 -1.06 47.59 11.28
N LEU A 791 0.18 47.44 10.84
CA LEU A 791 1.31 47.00 11.69
C LEU A 791 1.60 48.01 12.81
N ARG A 792 1.58 49.31 12.54
CA ARG A 792 1.74 50.34 13.58
C ARG A 792 0.63 50.27 14.61
N ARG A 793 -0.61 50.09 14.16
CA ARG A 793 -1.76 49.97 15.07
C ARG A 793 -1.69 48.71 15.90
N ALA A 794 -1.34 47.57 15.30
CA ALA A 794 -1.13 46.30 15.97
C ALA A 794 -0.07 46.41 17.08
N ASN A 795 1.07 47.03 16.80
CA ASN A 795 2.12 47.27 17.80
C ASN A 795 1.65 48.15 18.98
N GLN A 796 0.81 49.16 18.69
CA GLN A 796 0.25 50.00 19.77
C GLN A 796 -0.69 49.22 20.67
N ILE A 797 -1.49 48.33 20.09
CA ILE A 797 -2.45 47.49 20.84
C ILE A 797 -1.68 46.45 21.67
N LEU A 798 -0.67 45.78 21.06
CA LEU A 798 0.16 44.77 21.73
C LEU A 798 0.79 45.35 23.00
N LYS A 799 1.46 46.51 22.87
CA LYS A 799 2.05 47.20 24.03
C LYS A 799 1.06 47.57 25.14
N LYS A 800 -0.22 47.77 24.83
CA LYS A 800 -1.25 48.01 25.84
C LYS A 800 -1.68 46.70 26.52
N LEU A 801 -1.80 45.63 25.77
CA LEU A 801 -2.16 44.33 26.30
C LEU A 801 -1.04 43.75 27.19
N GLU A 802 0.21 43.82 26.75
CA GLU A 802 1.37 43.38 27.55
C GLU A 802 1.49 44.13 28.88
N LYS A 803 1.16 45.43 28.93
CA LYS A 803 1.16 46.20 30.16
C LYS A 803 0.00 45.83 31.10
N SER A 804 -1.09 45.30 30.60
CA SER A 804 -2.24 44.87 31.43
C SER A 804 -2.10 43.45 32.00
N HIS A 805 -1.09 42.70 31.53
CA HIS A 805 -0.79 41.34 31.94
C HIS A 805 0.59 41.21 32.64
N SER A 806 0.96 42.17 33.50
CA SER A 806 2.15 42.00 34.31
C SER A 806 1.97 40.90 35.34
N SER A 807 2.88 40.00 35.38
CA SER A 807 3.03 38.64 35.87
C SER A 807 2.67 38.34 37.38
N GLU A 808 2.33 39.29 38.18
CA GLU A 808 2.15 39.05 39.64
C GLU A 808 0.81 38.41 40.02
N GLU A 809 -0.21 38.42 39.16
CA GLU A 809 -1.54 37.90 39.52
C GLU A 809 -1.80 36.40 39.19
N LEU A 810 -1.04 35.81 38.28
CA LEU A 810 -1.28 34.42 37.86
C LEU A 810 -0.58 33.39 38.75
N THR A 811 0.65 33.64 39.16
CA THR A 811 1.44 32.74 40.03
C THR A 811 0.84 32.58 41.43
N ASP A 812 0.27 33.64 42.00
CA ASP A 812 -0.37 33.57 43.31
C ASP A 812 -1.73 32.84 43.27
N LYS A 813 -2.46 32.95 42.16
CA LYS A 813 -3.75 32.24 42.01
C LYS A 813 -3.56 30.73 41.74
N VAL A 814 -2.51 30.33 41.02
CA VAL A 814 -2.21 28.90 40.75
C VAL A 814 -1.65 28.22 42.01
N LYS A 815 -0.81 28.91 42.82
CA LYS A 815 -0.33 28.36 44.10
C LYS A 815 -1.45 28.18 45.12
N SER A 816 -2.45 29.05 45.14
CA SER A 816 -3.63 28.89 46.03
C SER A 816 -4.55 27.74 45.60
N MET A 817 -4.54 27.36 44.31
CA MET A 817 -5.30 26.20 43.79
C MET A 817 -4.64 24.86 44.09
N GLN A 818 -3.30 24.79 44.23
CA GLN A 818 -2.59 23.54 44.57
C GLN A 818 -2.90 23.03 45.98
N ASP A 819 -3.14 23.93 46.93
CA ASP A 819 -3.52 23.52 48.31
C ASP A 819 -4.97 22.98 48.41
N GLU A 820 -5.87 23.34 47.50
CA GLU A 820 -7.22 22.77 47.41
C GLU A 820 -7.33 21.48 46.59
N MET A 821 -6.39 21.21 45.68
CA MET A 821 -6.44 20.00 44.78
C MET A 821 -6.04 18.70 45.46
N GLN A 822 -5.29 18.71 46.59
CA GLN A 822 -4.90 17.47 47.27
C GLN A 822 -6.04 16.66 47.91
N LEU A 823 -7.25 17.20 47.93
CA LEU A 823 -8.46 16.54 48.48
C LEU A 823 -9.52 16.18 47.39
N SER A 824 -9.27 16.48 46.12
CA SER A 824 -10.33 16.43 45.09
C SER A 824 -10.21 15.27 44.08
N PHE A 825 -9.28 14.37 44.21
CA PHE A 825 -9.06 13.28 43.26
C PHE A 825 -10.11 12.16 43.29
N PHE A 826 -11.18 12.28 44.13
CA PHE A 826 -12.26 11.28 44.24
C PHE A 826 -13.67 11.83 44.11
N ASN A 827 -13.88 12.94 43.46
CA ASN A 827 -15.25 13.38 43.19
C ASN A 827 -15.50 13.44 41.66
N LEU A 828 -16.12 12.39 41.15
CA LEU A 828 -16.88 12.47 39.90
C LEU A 828 -17.91 13.62 40.08
N ASP A 829 -17.79 14.66 39.25
CA ASP A 829 -18.79 15.72 39.13
C ASP A 829 -20.11 15.12 38.67
N ASP A 830 -20.99 14.83 39.64
CA ASP A 830 -22.40 14.55 39.36
C ASP A 830 -23.11 15.89 39.30
N PRO A 831 -23.61 16.32 38.12
CA PRO A 831 -24.32 17.59 37.95
C PRO A 831 -25.49 17.74 38.93
N LEU A 832 -25.97 16.65 39.48
CA LEU A 832 -27.00 16.61 40.51
C LEU A 832 -26.49 17.12 41.88
N LEU A 833 -25.25 16.81 42.24
CA LEU A 833 -24.63 17.25 43.48
C LEU A 833 -24.32 18.76 43.47
N GLU A 834 -23.96 19.27 42.27
CA GLU A 834 -23.71 20.70 42.11
C GLU A 834 -25.02 21.51 42.19
N ASN A 835 -26.09 21.04 41.55
CA ASN A 835 -27.42 21.64 41.69
C ASN A 835 -27.93 21.59 43.16
N ILE A 836 -27.67 20.51 43.88
CA ILE A 836 -28.03 20.41 45.31
C ILE A 836 -27.22 21.39 46.17
N LYS A 837 -25.93 21.55 45.86
CA LYS A 837 -25.03 22.52 46.53
C LYS A 837 -25.52 23.95 46.31
N GLU A 838 -25.86 24.32 45.10
CA GLU A 838 -26.43 25.63 44.76
C GLU A 838 -27.76 25.88 45.46
N GLU A 839 -28.69 24.92 45.45
CA GLU A 839 -29.96 25.04 46.19
C GLU A 839 -29.74 25.21 47.69
N ILE A 840 -28.78 24.51 48.30
CA ILE A 840 -28.46 24.65 49.72
C ILE A 840 -27.83 26.01 50.01
N LEU A 841 -26.94 26.52 49.13
CA LEU A 841 -26.28 27.83 49.31
C LEU A 841 -27.26 29.03 49.18
N HIS A 842 -28.34 28.88 48.41
CA HIS A 842 -29.35 29.90 48.24
C HIS A 842 -30.47 29.90 49.30
N ILE A 843 -30.44 28.96 50.27
CA ILE A 843 -31.38 28.94 51.38
C ILE A 843 -30.95 29.92 52.47
N ASP A 844 -31.71 30.96 52.64
CA ASP A 844 -31.57 31.87 53.81
C ASP A 844 -32.28 31.27 55.04
N ILE A 845 -31.48 30.57 55.87
CA ILE A 845 -31.95 29.76 56.96
C ILE A 845 -32.63 30.65 58.04
N ASP A 846 -32.22 31.92 58.20
CA ASP A 846 -32.72 32.82 59.22
C ASP A 846 -34.14 33.38 58.95
N THR A 847 -34.60 33.21 57.70
CA THR A 847 -35.96 33.66 57.28
C THR A 847 -36.98 32.55 57.17
N LEU A 848 -36.61 31.29 57.32
CA LEU A 848 -37.51 30.12 57.12
C LEU A 848 -38.21 29.75 58.44
N THR A 849 -39.53 29.51 58.33
CA THR A 849 -40.25 28.82 59.39
C THR A 849 -39.91 27.34 59.51
N PRO A 850 -40.06 26.65 60.65
CA PRO A 850 -39.73 25.20 60.74
C PRO A 850 -40.46 24.31 59.77
N VAL A 851 -41.63 24.68 59.28
CA VAL A 851 -42.41 23.93 58.30
C VAL A 851 -41.78 24.10 56.85
N GLU A 852 -41.41 25.33 56.54
CA GLU A 852 -40.78 25.64 55.27
C GLU A 852 -39.36 24.99 55.16
N ALA A 853 -38.61 24.99 56.30
CA ALA A 853 -37.33 24.26 56.35
C ALA A 853 -37.48 22.74 56.10
N LEU A 854 -38.51 22.13 56.70
CA LEU A 854 -38.81 20.70 56.45
C LEU A 854 -39.27 20.43 55.01
N MET A 855 -40.02 21.36 54.41
CA MET A 855 -40.43 21.23 53.00
C MET A 855 -39.21 21.35 52.06
N LYS A 856 -38.32 22.29 52.32
CA LYS A 856 -37.09 22.46 51.53
C LYS A 856 -36.12 21.26 51.65
N LEU A 857 -35.94 20.73 52.86
CA LEU A 857 -35.22 19.50 53.11
C LEU A 857 -35.82 18.30 52.35
N ASN A 858 -37.16 18.24 52.28
CA ASN A 858 -37.80 17.15 51.53
C ASN A 858 -37.69 17.32 50.00
N GLU A 859 -37.59 18.53 49.49
CA GLU A 859 -37.34 18.86 48.11
C GLU A 859 -35.91 18.44 47.70
N ILE A 860 -34.91 18.78 48.50
CA ILE A 860 -33.51 18.35 48.31
C ILE A 860 -33.38 16.82 48.39
N LYS A 861 -34.06 16.18 49.33
CA LYS A 861 -34.13 14.69 49.43
C LYS A 861 -34.77 14.04 48.23
N ARG A 862 -35.79 14.63 47.61
CA ARG A 862 -36.43 14.14 46.40
C ARG A 862 -35.52 14.24 45.17
N MET A 863 -34.65 15.24 45.07
CA MET A 863 -33.64 15.34 44.06
C MET A 863 -32.64 14.14 44.10
N LEU A 864 -32.24 13.72 45.31
CA LEU A 864 -31.39 12.56 45.53
C LEU A 864 -32.06 11.21 45.21
N VAL A 865 -33.40 11.10 45.42
CA VAL A 865 -34.12 9.81 45.30
C VAL A 865 -34.56 9.51 43.87
N LYS A 866 -34.68 10.51 42.96
CA LYS A 866 -35.12 10.32 41.58
C LYS A 866 -34.17 9.44 40.71
N LYS A 867 -32.97 9.10 41.15
CA LYS A 867 -31.99 8.29 40.43
C LYS A 867 -32.07 6.78 40.73
N LYS A 868 -33.03 6.32 41.54
CA LYS A 868 -33.20 4.86 41.83
C LYS A 868 -34.26 4.14 40.93
N GLN A 869 -34.82 4.84 39.95
CA GLN A 869 -35.80 4.25 39.03
C GLN A 869 -35.59 4.74 37.59
N VAL A 870 -34.44 4.44 36.97
CA VAL A 870 -34.28 4.30 35.49
C VAL A 870 -33.22 3.24 35.24
#